data_3db9af1f46790884fa425484c6c169fd
#
_entry.id   3db9af1f46790884fa425484c6c169fd
#
_cell.length_a   1.000
_cell.length_b   1.000
_cell.length_c   1.000
_cell.angle_alpha   90.00
_cell.angle_beta   90.00
_cell.angle_gamma   90.00
#
_symmetry.space_group_name_H-M   'P 1'
#
loop_
_entity.id
_entity.type
_entity.pdbx_description
1 polymer ?
#
loop_
_entity_poly.entity_id
_entity_poly.type
_entity_poly.pdbx_seq_one_letter_code
_entity_poly.pdbx_strand_id
1 'polypeptide(L)'
;MKEGFQIGRTDGRIYAMGVTAVAGGMHFSYASKGKSCALLLYKKEGTAPLARILFPDGLRTGDVWNVTVLGDFEGLFYTYEVDGKETPDPYGRQFTGMEHWGSLGRLGGPVRCPVSGAGEIYDWEGDTLPRIPYEQCVIYHIHPRGFTRHASSGVKQADRGTFKGVADKIPYLKELGVTTVEMMPPVEFDEIIMPSHQDSPFEPEIPDGKLNYWGYTRGYSFAPKSAYSGGSGKEPVREFKDMVKALHREGLEIVIELFFDGKEAPAYVLDAARFWAHEYHVDGIHLVGHAPVKLLGEDPYLSRLKLLAPGWDGVEPGQVKHLAEYNDGFMMDMRSFLKGDEDQLNRLVYHIRHNPQQVGVINYMANTNGFTLMDMVSYDIKHNEANGEDNRDGTDYNQSWNCGAEGPSRKKRIMQMRRKQIRNALLMLFLSQGTPLLMMGDEFGRTKKGNNNSYCQDNDISWLNWSLLNSNSSIHEFVKHVIRFRKEHSVFHMEKEPALMDYRCVGLPDVSYHGLKTWCPMFDRFLRQLGILYCGKYGKKPDGREDDYFYVAFNMHWEPHEFALPNLPKDFKWHIAFNTDEDRVNGMYPRGGEPVLENQKSMMIMARAIVVLMGKEVAPLKKAARGKAAGKGERREEEAHDTVRGNDTVYRGPQAGGIRSSSGTGQNTGALQS
;
A
#
# COMPACT_ATOMS: atom_id res chain seq x y z
N MET A 1 29.31 -6.01 44.97
CA MET A 1 29.62 -5.86 43.54
C MET A 1 30.69 -6.88 43.23
N LYS A 2 30.51 -7.75 42.24
CA LYS A 2 31.56 -8.60 41.75
C LYS A 2 32.63 -7.74 41.08
N GLU A 3 33.91 -8.17 41.15
CA GLU A 3 35.08 -7.48 40.58
C GLU A 3 34.81 -7.08 39.10
N GLY A 4 34.95 -5.80 38.78
CA GLY A 4 34.90 -5.29 37.42
C GLY A 4 33.96 -4.14 37.11
N PHE A 5 32.89 -3.90 37.90
CA PHE A 5 31.91 -2.83 37.64
C PHE A 5 31.88 -1.81 38.78
N GLN A 6 31.92 -0.51 38.44
CA GLN A 6 31.89 0.58 39.41
C GLN A 6 30.85 1.63 39.00
N ILE A 7 30.08 2.17 39.98
CA ILE A 7 29.22 3.31 39.72
C ILE A 7 30.09 4.55 39.50
N GLY A 8 30.00 5.12 38.30
CA GLY A 8 30.67 6.35 37.93
C GLY A 8 30.02 7.58 38.56
N ARG A 9 30.70 8.72 38.49
CA ARG A 9 30.12 10.00 38.90
C ARG A 9 29.13 10.48 37.81
N THR A 10 28.02 11.10 38.26
CA THR A 10 27.15 11.83 37.34
C THR A 10 27.88 13.10 36.86
N ASP A 11 27.78 13.40 35.59
CA ASP A 11 28.29 14.63 34.99
C ASP A 11 27.21 15.72 34.85
N GLY A 12 26.01 15.48 35.40
CA GLY A 12 24.88 16.40 35.34
C GLY A 12 24.21 16.53 33.97
N ARG A 13 24.60 15.71 32.98
CA ARG A 13 23.95 15.70 31.67
C ARG A 13 22.66 14.89 31.68
N ILE A 14 21.73 15.29 30.83
CA ILE A 14 20.57 14.49 30.51
C ILE A 14 20.95 13.58 29.33
N TYR A 15 20.90 12.29 29.56
CA TYR A 15 21.12 11.28 28.53
C TYR A 15 19.78 10.82 27.93
N ALA A 16 19.84 10.31 26.71
CA ALA A 16 18.70 9.64 26.11
C ALA A 16 18.29 8.42 26.94
N MET A 17 17.01 8.05 26.87
CA MET A 17 16.51 6.82 27.48
C MET A 17 17.19 5.58 26.89
N GLY A 18 17.32 4.53 27.67
CA GLY A 18 18.04 3.31 27.29
C GLY A 18 19.52 3.39 27.65
N VAL A 19 20.39 2.88 26.78
CA VAL A 19 21.85 2.76 27.01
C VAL A 19 22.62 3.73 26.14
N THR A 20 23.53 4.47 26.74
CA THR A 20 24.43 5.41 26.05
C THR A 20 25.89 5.12 26.44
N ALA A 21 26.77 5.02 25.45
CA ALA A 21 28.20 4.86 25.67
C ALA A 21 28.81 6.14 26.27
N VAL A 22 29.63 5.98 27.30
CA VAL A 22 30.38 7.06 27.95
C VAL A 22 31.84 6.66 28.10
N ALA A 23 32.71 7.61 28.46
CA ALA A 23 34.10 7.31 28.66
C ALA A 23 34.29 6.24 29.78
N GLY A 24 34.82 5.09 29.38
CA GLY A 24 35.14 3.98 30.30
C GLY A 24 33.94 3.16 30.78
N GLY A 25 32.74 3.29 30.14
CA GLY A 25 31.57 2.51 30.53
C GLY A 25 30.29 2.87 29.80
N MET A 26 29.17 2.63 30.44
CA MET A 26 27.84 2.86 29.91
C MET A 26 26.97 3.65 30.88
N HIS A 27 26.13 4.53 30.33
CA HIS A 27 25.06 5.19 31.07
C HIS A 27 23.73 4.51 30.76
N PHE A 28 22.96 4.22 31.80
CA PHE A 28 21.65 3.58 31.73
C PHE A 28 20.60 4.55 32.27
N SER A 29 19.56 4.82 31.46
CA SER A 29 18.40 5.64 31.81
C SER A 29 17.13 4.84 31.63
N TYR A 30 16.34 4.67 32.68
CA TYR A 30 15.12 3.87 32.68
C TYR A 30 13.96 4.57 33.37
N ALA A 31 12.83 4.70 32.70
CA ALA A 31 11.63 5.32 33.26
C ALA A 31 10.76 4.30 34.00
N SER A 32 10.56 4.50 35.31
CA SER A 32 9.68 3.67 36.13
C SER A 32 9.19 4.38 37.37
N LYS A 33 7.92 4.15 37.72
CA LYS A 33 7.31 4.57 38.99
C LYS A 33 7.64 3.65 40.16
N GLY A 34 8.39 2.57 39.93
CA GLY A 34 8.79 1.64 40.98
C GLY A 34 9.56 2.30 42.13
N LYS A 35 9.55 1.65 43.28
CA LYS A 35 10.27 2.13 44.49
C LYS A 35 11.75 1.76 44.48
N SER A 36 12.12 0.75 43.70
CA SER A 36 13.50 0.31 43.50
C SER A 36 13.76 -0.09 42.05
N CYS A 37 14.97 0.18 41.58
CA CYS A 37 15.43 -0.22 40.26
C CYS A 37 16.86 -0.77 40.35
N ALA A 38 17.14 -1.84 39.65
CA ALA A 38 18.49 -2.38 39.50
C ALA A 38 18.76 -2.78 38.05
N LEU A 39 19.99 -2.62 37.61
CA LEU A 39 20.51 -3.16 36.38
C LEU A 39 20.99 -4.59 36.62
N LEU A 40 20.52 -5.54 35.83
CA LEU A 40 20.99 -6.92 35.83
C LEU A 40 21.83 -7.13 34.58
N LEU A 41 23.07 -7.58 34.76
CA LEU A 41 24.01 -7.88 33.66
C LEU A 41 24.19 -9.39 33.53
N TYR A 42 24.22 -9.89 32.28
CA TYR A 42 24.32 -11.30 31.98
C TYR A 42 25.38 -11.59 30.94
N LYS A 43 25.96 -12.80 31.00
CA LYS A 43 26.63 -13.42 29.85
C LYS A 43 25.58 -14.00 28.90
N LYS A 44 25.90 -14.14 27.62
CA LYS A 44 24.97 -14.61 26.57
C LYS A 44 24.16 -15.86 26.96
N GLU A 45 24.79 -16.85 27.56
CA GLU A 45 24.16 -18.12 27.93
C GLU A 45 23.93 -18.27 29.45
N GLY A 46 24.20 -17.21 30.22
CA GLY A 46 24.09 -17.23 31.67
C GLY A 46 22.62 -17.20 32.12
N THR A 47 22.21 -18.13 32.98
CA THR A 47 20.87 -18.15 33.60
C THR A 47 20.75 -17.23 34.80
N ALA A 48 21.88 -16.96 35.50
CA ALA A 48 21.96 -16.04 36.63
C ALA A 48 22.69 -14.75 36.25
N PRO A 49 22.34 -13.61 36.85
CA PRO A 49 23.02 -12.35 36.58
C PRO A 49 24.48 -12.40 37.01
N LEU A 50 25.37 -11.93 36.12
CA LEU A 50 26.77 -11.73 36.42
C LEU A 50 26.94 -10.63 37.49
N ALA A 51 26.16 -9.57 37.37
CA ALA A 51 26.12 -8.48 38.31
C ALA A 51 24.70 -7.93 38.49
N ARG A 52 24.38 -7.50 39.71
CA ARG A 52 23.18 -6.74 40.03
C ARG A 52 23.62 -5.39 40.61
N ILE A 53 23.30 -4.32 39.90
CA ILE A 53 23.72 -2.95 40.25
C ILE A 53 22.49 -2.16 40.61
N LEU A 54 22.33 -1.85 41.89
CA LEU A 54 21.20 -1.05 42.38
C LEU A 54 21.37 0.41 41.94
N PHE A 55 20.31 0.99 41.42
CA PHE A 55 20.30 2.43 41.12
C PHE A 55 20.17 3.25 42.43
N PRO A 56 21.11 4.17 42.69
CA PRO A 56 21.02 5.03 43.86
C PRO A 56 19.83 5.98 43.78
N ASP A 57 19.05 6.12 44.83
CA ASP A 57 17.90 7.05 44.91
C ASP A 57 18.29 8.49 44.57
N GLY A 58 19.49 8.90 44.96
CA GLY A 58 20.01 10.25 44.68
C GLY A 58 20.29 10.54 43.20
N LEU A 59 20.22 9.51 42.33
CA LEU A 59 20.39 9.64 40.89
C LEU A 59 19.05 9.55 40.14
N ARG A 60 17.95 9.43 40.85
CA ARG A 60 16.60 9.47 40.28
C ARG A 60 16.16 10.90 40.01
N THR A 61 15.62 11.18 38.82
CA THR A 61 15.02 12.48 38.47
C THR A 61 13.60 12.25 37.99
N GLY A 62 12.60 12.68 38.81
CA GLY A 62 11.21 12.33 38.55
C GLY A 62 11.01 10.82 38.58
N ASP A 63 10.48 10.26 37.50
CA ASP A 63 10.32 8.80 37.31
C ASP A 63 11.46 8.16 36.53
N VAL A 64 12.56 8.89 36.25
CA VAL A 64 13.72 8.36 35.51
C VAL A 64 14.85 7.99 36.46
N TRP A 65 15.21 6.72 36.44
CA TRP A 65 16.36 6.16 37.11
C TRP A 65 17.59 6.27 36.22
N ASN A 66 18.68 6.81 36.73
CA ASN A 66 19.92 7.04 36.00
C ASN A 66 21.09 6.42 36.72
N VAL A 67 21.99 5.75 36.00
CA VAL A 67 23.26 5.29 36.53
C VAL A 67 24.31 5.22 35.44
N THR A 68 25.49 5.73 35.72
CA THR A 68 26.69 5.47 34.93
C THR A 68 27.42 4.30 35.55
N VAL A 69 27.73 3.28 34.77
CA VAL A 69 28.49 2.13 35.22
C VAL A 69 29.79 2.04 34.40
N LEU A 70 30.92 2.09 35.09
CA LEU A 70 32.25 1.93 34.49
C LEU A 70 32.58 0.45 34.48
N GLY A 71 33.17 -0.03 33.37
CA GLY A 71 33.55 -1.43 33.20
C GLY A 71 33.57 -1.83 31.75
N ASP A 72 33.89 -3.08 31.48
CA ASP A 72 33.84 -3.71 30.16
C ASP A 72 32.49 -4.41 29.97
N PHE A 73 31.78 -4.05 28.91
CA PHE A 73 30.44 -4.54 28.57
C PHE A 73 30.46 -5.41 27.32
N GLU A 74 31.61 -5.72 26.72
CA GLU A 74 31.66 -6.51 25.50
C GLU A 74 31.02 -7.89 25.69
N GLY A 75 30.10 -8.23 24.80
CA GLY A 75 29.36 -9.50 24.83
C GLY A 75 28.39 -9.69 26.01
N LEU A 76 28.09 -8.62 26.75
CA LEU A 76 27.12 -8.67 27.85
C LEU A 76 25.72 -8.28 27.40
N PHE A 77 24.75 -8.79 28.15
CA PHE A 77 23.33 -8.52 28.00
C PHE A 77 22.77 -7.95 29.29
N TYR A 78 21.67 -7.23 29.19
CA TYR A 78 21.05 -6.61 30.36
C TYR A 78 19.53 -6.67 30.33
N THR A 79 18.97 -6.54 31.56
CA THR A 79 17.58 -6.21 31.85
C THR A 79 17.55 -5.29 33.06
N TYR A 80 16.36 -4.77 33.36
CA TYR A 80 16.13 -4.07 34.63
C TYR A 80 15.34 -4.94 35.59
N GLU A 81 15.56 -4.75 36.88
CA GLU A 81 14.72 -5.29 37.95
C GLU A 81 14.02 -4.11 38.64
N VAL A 82 12.70 -4.07 38.58
CA VAL A 82 11.89 -3.04 39.24
C VAL A 82 11.02 -3.69 40.29
N ASP A 83 11.16 -3.26 41.55
CA ASP A 83 10.45 -3.83 42.70
C ASP A 83 10.49 -5.37 42.75
N GLY A 84 11.65 -5.95 42.39
CA GLY A 84 11.87 -7.38 42.37
C GLY A 84 11.37 -8.13 41.12
N LYS A 85 10.80 -7.44 40.12
CA LYS A 85 10.37 -8.00 38.85
C LYS A 85 11.32 -7.63 37.74
N GLU A 86 11.88 -8.65 37.08
CA GLU A 86 12.72 -8.47 35.89
C GLU A 86 11.89 -8.01 34.68
N THR A 87 12.41 -7.02 33.94
CA THR A 87 11.77 -6.46 32.74
C THR A 87 12.81 -6.03 31.72
N PRO A 88 12.58 -6.27 30.40
CA PRO A 88 13.43 -5.76 29.34
C PRO A 88 13.38 -4.23 29.25
N ASP A 89 14.35 -3.64 28.58
CA ASP A 89 14.38 -2.21 28.30
C ASP A 89 13.41 -1.86 27.15
N PRO A 90 12.41 -0.99 27.33
CA PRO A 90 11.56 -0.51 26.25
C PRO A 90 12.32 0.21 25.12
N TYR A 91 13.48 0.80 25.43
CA TYR A 91 14.37 1.44 24.46
C TYR A 91 15.45 0.51 23.92
N GLY A 92 15.35 -0.80 24.17
CA GLY A 92 16.25 -1.82 23.62
C GLY A 92 16.23 -1.82 22.11
N ARG A 93 17.44 -1.85 21.49
CA ARG A 93 17.61 -1.78 20.02
C ARG A 93 17.74 -3.16 19.37
N GLN A 94 17.86 -4.20 20.16
CA GLN A 94 17.91 -5.60 19.78
C GLN A 94 17.55 -6.47 20.98
N PHE A 95 16.96 -7.63 20.71
CA PHE A 95 16.56 -8.56 21.77
C PHE A 95 17.05 -9.98 21.45
N THR A 96 17.43 -10.71 22.49
CA THR A 96 17.68 -12.16 22.42
C THR A 96 16.49 -12.93 22.97
N GLY A 97 16.36 -14.20 22.53
CA GLY A 97 15.22 -15.03 22.91
C GLY A 97 13.99 -14.81 22.06
N MET A 98 14.05 -13.95 21.05
CA MET A 98 12.96 -13.61 20.13
C MET A 98 13.26 -13.98 18.66
N GLU A 99 14.25 -14.83 18.42
CA GLU A 99 14.74 -15.18 17.08
C GLU A 99 13.85 -16.20 16.35
N HIS A 100 12.99 -16.91 17.06
CA HIS A 100 12.14 -17.97 16.50
C HIS A 100 10.67 -17.57 16.48
N TRP A 101 10.14 -17.41 15.28
CA TRP A 101 8.74 -17.05 15.07
C TRP A 101 7.78 -18.10 15.65
N GLY A 102 6.77 -17.62 16.42
CA GLY A 102 5.67 -18.44 16.93
C GLY A 102 6.07 -19.46 17.99
N SER A 103 7.25 -19.31 18.60
CA SER A 103 7.74 -20.23 19.61
C SER A 103 7.08 -20.01 20.97
N LEU A 104 6.24 -20.95 21.39
CA LEU A 104 5.68 -20.98 22.77
C LEU A 104 6.77 -21.14 23.85
N GLY A 105 7.96 -21.66 23.50
CA GLY A 105 9.11 -21.76 24.40
C GLY A 105 9.64 -20.40 24.90
N ARG A 106 9.21 -19.30 24.31
CA ARG A 106 9.46 -17.94 24.83
C ARG A 106 8.78 -17.63 26.14
N LEU A 107 7.66 -18.27 26.43
CA LEU A 107 6.86 -17.98 27.64
C LEU A 107 7.60 -18.27 28.96
N GLY A 108 8.88 -18.68 28.93
CA GLY A 108 9.73 -18.89 30.08
C GLY A 108 11.20 -18.56 29.90
N GLY A 109 11.60 -18.08 28.70
CA GLY A 109 12.98 -17.69 28.43
C GLY A 109 13.24 -16.22 28.71
N PRO A 110 14.42 -15.85 29.20
CA PRO A 110 14.74 -14.44 29.47
C PRO A 110 14.91 -13.68 28.15
N VAL A 111 14.11 -12.64 27.96
CA VAL A 111 14.29 -11.63 26.90
C VAL A 111 15.28 -10.60 27.40
N ARG A 112 16.40 -10.42 26.72
CA ARG A 112 17.49 -9.53 27.13
C ARG A 112 17.97 -8.64 25.99
N CYS A 113 18.45 -7.45 26.33
CA CYS A 113 19.07 -6.55 25.38
C CYS A 113 20.60 -6.71 25.43
N PRO A 114 21.32 -6.79 24.29
CA PRO A 114 22.75 -6.67 24.31
C PRO A 114 23.15 -5.28 24.82
N VAL A 115 24.17 -5.20 25.66
CA VAL A 115 24.77 -3.91 26.02
C VAL A 115 25.60 -3.47 24.83
N SER A 116 24.98 -2.78 23.88
CA SER A 116 25.68 -2.16 22.77
C SER A 116 25.94 -0.70 23.12
N GLY A 117 27.19 -0.38 23.41
CA GLY A 117 27.70 0.98 23.21
C GLY A 117 27.51 1.37 21.75
N ALA A 118 27.99 2.52 21.31
CA ALA A 118 28.01 2.84 19.88
C ALA A 118 28.52 1.61 19.12
N GLY A 119 27.58 0.80 18.61
CA GLY A 119 27.89 -0.42 17.87
C GLY A 119 28.73 -0.07 16.64
N GLU A 120 29.24 -1.07 15.96
CA GLU A 120 29.88 -0.89 14.67
C GLU A 120 29.08 0.11 13.83
N ILE A 121 29.71 1.25 13.48
CA ILE A 121 29.03 2.28 12.66
C ILE A 121 28.69 1.61 11.34
N TYR A 122 27.39 1.47 11.06
CA TYR A 122 26.94 0.90 9.79
C TYR A 122 27.35 1.82 8.65
N ASP A 123 28.04 1.27 7.66
CA ASP A 123 28.41 2.01 6.46
C ASP A 123 27.23 2.06 5.46
N TRP A 124 26.60 3.22 5.41
CA TRP A 124 25.53 3.51 4.47
C TRP A 124 26.02 3.74 3.02
N GLU A 125 27.36 3.78 2.78
CA GLU A 125 27.96 3.93 1.45
C GLU A 125 27.41 5.14 0.66
N GLY A 126 27.11 6.23 1.35
CA GLY A 126 26.57 7.45 0.75
C GLY A 126 25.08 7.34 0.37
N ASP A 127 24.33 6.49 1.05
CA ASP A 127 22.88 6.33 0.85
C ASP A 127 22.13 7.67 0.84
N THR A 128 21.15 7.80 -0.02
CA THR A 128 20.29 8.98 -0.15
C THR A 128 18.84 8.60 -0.35
N LEU A 129 17.95 9.26 0.39
CA LEU A 129 16.51 9.03 0.29
C LEU A 129 15.99 9.47 -1.09
N PRO A 130 15.18 8.67 -1.80
CA PRO A 130 14.63 9.00 -3.12
C PRO A 130 13.72 10.23 -3.12
N ARG A 131 12.98 10.49 -2.04
CA ARG A 131 12.09 11.67 -1.85
C ARG A 131 11.08 11.85 -2.98
N ILE A 132 10.37 10.80 -3.34
CA ILE A 132 9.36 10.80 -4.41
C ILE A 132 8.13 11.57 -3.95
N PRO A 133 7.63 12.60 -4.69
CA PRO A 133 6.40 13.30 -4.32
C PRO A 133 5.18 12.37 -4.29
N TYR A 134 4.21 12.63 -3.40
CA TYR A 134 3.04 11.76 -3.23
C TYR A 134 2.28 11.48 -4.53
N GLU A 135 2.13 12.47 -5.41
CA GLU A 135 1.45 12.32 -6.70
C GLU A 135 2.18 11.38 -7.67
N GLN A 136 3.49 11.17 -7.48
CA GLN A 136 4.30 10.24 -8.26
C GLN A 136 4.47 8.88 -7.59
N CYS A 137 4.03 8.74 -6.33
CA CYS A 137 4.11 7.47 -5.61
C CYS A 137 3.09 6.47 -6.13
N VAL A 138 3.51 5.22 -6.15
CA VAL A 138 2.68 4.02 -6.22
C VAL A 138 3.13 3.15 -5.07
N ILE A 139 2.30 3.05 -4.03
CA ILE A 139 2.64 2.33 -2.81
C ILE A 139 2.30 0.85 -2.99
N TYR A 140 3.18 -0.03 -2.52
CA TYR A 140 2.96 -1.47 -2.47
C TYR A 140 3.06 -1.95 -1.02
N HIS A 141 1.93 -2.33 -0.45
CA HIS A 141 1.81 -2.70 0.95
C HIS A 141 2.13 -4.18 1.17
N ILE A 142 3.08 -4.48 2.05
CA ILE A 142 3.56 -5.85 2.31
C ILE A 142 3.54 -6.20 3.80
N HIS A 143 3.37 -7.50 4.08
CA HIS A 143 3.73 -8.09 5.37
C HIS A 143 5.14 -8.68 5.25
N PRO A 144 6.14 -8.32 6.10
CA PRO A 144 7.54 -8.74 5.93
C PRO A 144 7.68 -10.26 5.80
N ARG A 145 7.00 -11.01 6.67
CA ARG A 145 7.03 -12.47 6.65
C ARG A 145 6.19 -13.06 5.52
N GLY A 146 4.93 -12.63 5.38
CA GLY A 146 3.98 -13.20 4.42
C GLY A 146 4.39 -13.03 2.96
N PHE A 147 5.13 -11.98 2.65
CA PHE A 147 5.55 -11.65 1.30
C PHE A 147 6.39 -12.75 0.63
N THR A 148 7.30 -13.37 1.39
CA THR A 148 8.20 -14.39 0.82
C THR A 148 8.17 -15.76 1.51
N ARG A 149 7.35 -15.94 2.55
CA ARG A 149 7.32 -17.17 3.36
C ARG A 149 6.92 -18.41 2.59
N HIS A 150 5.95 -18.28 1.67
CA HIS A 150 5.45 -19.39 0.87
C HIS A 150 6.56 -20.00 -0.01
N ALA A 151 6.55 -21.31 -0.17
CA ALA A 151 7.59 -22.06 -0.92
C ALA A 151 7.74 -21.60 -2.38
N SER A 152 6.65 -21.12 -3.01
CA SER A 152 6.65 -20.61 -4.39
C SER A 152 7.30 -19.25 -4.56
N SER A 153 7.79 -18.62 -3.48
CA SER A 153 8.42 -17.30 -3.58
C SER A 153 9.71 -17.27 -4.42
N GLY A 154 10.35 -18.41 -4.61
CA GLY A 154 11.67 -18.50 -5.28
C GLY A 154 12.84 -18.02 -4.42
N VAL A 155 12.56 -17.53 -3.19
CA VAL A 155 13.58 -17.13 -2.23
C VAL A 155 14.18 -18.37 -1.55
N LYS A 156 15.47 -18.34 -1.22
CA LYS A 156 16.13 -19.42 -0.49
C LYS A 156 15.42 -19.72 0.82
N GLN A 157 15.31 -20.98 1.20
CA GLN A 157 14.53 -21.41 2.38
C GLN A 157 14.93 -20.66 3.67
N ALA A 158 16.22 -20.41 3.87
CA ALA A 158 16.73 -19.71 5.05
C ALA A 158 16.33 -18.21 5.09
N ASP A 159 16.04 -17.62 3.93
CA ASP A 159 15.75 -16.18 3.76
C ASP A 159 14.25 -15.93 3.58
N ARG A 160 13.41 -16.96 3.55
CA ARG A 160 11.94 -16.82 3.39
C ARG A 160 11.28 -16.22 4.62
N GLY A 161 10.53 -15.15 4.40
CA GLY A 161 9.83 -14.43 5.46
C GLY A 161 10.75 -13.55 6.30
N THR A 162 11.84 -13.06 5.71
CA THR A 162 12.84 -12.21 6.34
C THR A 162 13.05 -10.91 5.56
N PHE A 163 13.75 -9.93 6.16
CA PHE A 163 14.12 -8.68 5.50
C PHE A 163 14.95 -8.94 4.23
N LYS A 164 15.86 -9.90 4.28
CA LYS A 164 16.64 -10.31 3.11
C LYS A 164 15.76 -10.90 2.02
N GLY A 165 14.74 -11.69 2.39
CA GLY A 165 13.76 -12.19 1.43
C GLY A 165 12.97 -11.08 0.74
N VAL A 166 12.68 -9.98 1.42
CA VAL A 166 12.09 -8.78 0.83
C VAL A 166 13.08 -8.15 -0.16
N ALA A 167 14.34 -7.97 0.22
CA ALA A 167 15.38 -7.43 -0.66
C ALA A 167 15.55 -8.26 -1.95
N ASP A 168 15.47 -9.59 -1.88
CA ASP A 168 15.53 -10.48 -3.06
C ASP A 168 14.38 -10.23 -4.05
N LYS A 169 13.29 -9.54 -3.64
CA LYS A 169 12.14 -9.20 -4.48
C LYS A 169 12.18 -7.78 -5.07
N ILE A 170 13.20 -7.01 -4.82
CA ILE A 170 13.35 -5.66 -5.39
C ILE A 170 13.24 -5.64 -6.92
N PRO A 171 13.85 -6.56 -7.68
CA PRO A 171 13.68 -6.58 -9.15
C PRO A 171 12.23 -6.74 -9.59
N TYR A 172 11.44 -7.57 -8.88
CA TYR A 172 10.00 -7.72 -9.15
C TYR A 172 9.23 -6.42 -8.88
N LEU A 173 9.50 -5.76 -7.75
CA LEU A 173 8.86 -4.51 -7.39
C LEU A 173 9.11 -3.41 -8.42
N LYS A 174 10.34 -3.33 -8.94
CA LYS A 174 10.70 -2.41 -10.03
C LYS A 174 9.98 -2.74 -11.34
N GLU A 175 9.94 -4.01 -11.72
CA GLU A 175 9.23 -4.47 -12.92
C GLU A 175 7.73 -4.16 -12.84
N LEU A 176 7.13 -4.36 -11.69
CA LEU A 176 5.71 -3.99 -11.44
C LEU A 176 5.49 -2.48 -11.60
N GLY A 177 6.50 -1.68 -11.32
CA GLY A 177 6.46 -0.23 -11.46
C GLY A 177 6.07 0.51 -10.19
N VAL A 178 6.10 -0.13 -9.02
CA VAL A 178 5.92 0.56 -7.73
C VAL A 178 7.11 1.48 -7.42
N THR A 179 6.90 2.42 -6.53
CA THR A 179 7.92 3.40 -6.13
C THR A 179 8.22 3.36 -4.64
N THR A 180 7.26 2.91 -3.85
CA THR A 180 7.31 2.97 -2.40
C THR A 180 6.80 1.65 -1.84
N VAL A 181 7.58 1.00 -0.99
CA VAL A 181 7.16 -0.19 -0.24
C VAL A 181 6.65 0.28 1.11
N GLU A 182 5.43 -0.08 1.46
CA GLU A 182 4.92 0.08 2.81
C GLU A 182 4.93 -1.27 3.51
N MET A 183 5.57 -1.34 4.68
CA MET A 183 5.83 -2.56 5.42
C MET A 183 5.07 -2.57 6.74
N MET A 184 4.22 -3.58 6.94
CA MET A 184 3.59 -3.86 8.24
C MET A 184 4.65 -3.94 9.36
N PRO A 185 4.29 -3.83 10.65
CA PRO A 185 5.24 -3.58 11.73
C PRO A 185 6.53 -4.43 11.64
N PRO A 186 7.68 -3.83 11.35
CA PRO A 186 8.95 -4.52 11.32
C PRO A 186 9.64 -4.55 12.70
N VAL A 187 9.00 -3.95 13.70
CA VAL A 187 9.50 -3.84 15.06
C VAL A 187 9.36 -5.13 15.85
N GLU A 188 10.09 -5.25 16.95
CA GLU A 188 9.96 -6.41 17.84
C GLU A 188 8.65 -6.36 18.62
N PHE A 189 7.90 -7.47 18.63
CA PHE A 189 6.64 -7.63 19.35
C PHE A 189 6.42 -9.08 19.77
N ASP A 190 5.55 -9.30 20.76
CA ASP A 190 5.15 -10.62 21.18
C ASP A 190 4.20 -11.25 20.15
N GLU A 191 4.60 -12.40 19.62
CA GLU A 191 3.85 -13.13 18.59
C GLU A 191 2.70 -13.97 19.15
N ILE A 192 2.69 -14.18 20.46
CA ILE A 192 1.62 -14.91 21.13
C ILE A 192 0.82 -13.93 21.97
N ILE A 193 -0.45 -13.79 21.62
CA ILE A 193 -1.40 -12.99 22.39
C ILE A 193 -1.81 -13.80 23.60
N MET A 194 -1.41 -13.33 24.78
CA MET A 194 -1.90 -13.86 26.03
C MET A 194 -3.23 -13.22 26.37
N PRO A 195 -4.20 -13.94 26.96
CA PRO A 195 -5.46 -13.35 27.37
C PRO A 195 -5.17 -12.21 28.35
N SER A 196 -5.61 -11.02 28.03
CA SER A 196 -5.76 -9.97 29.04
C SER A 196 -7.02 -10.27 29.85
N HIS A 197 -6.95 -10.14 31.17
CA HIS A 197 -8.18 -10.01 31.95
C HIS A 197 -8.92 -8.81 31.38
N GLN A 198 -10.15 -9.03 30.92
CA GLN A 198 -10.96 -7.99 30.29
C GLN A 198 -11.17 -6.83 31.25
N ASP A 199 -10.56 -5.70 30.97
CA ASP A 199 -10.86 -4.43 31.65
C ASP A 199 -12.12 -3.76 31.06
N SER A 200 -12.67 -4.29 29.95
CA SER A 200 -13.84 -3.77 29.26
C SER A 200 -14.73 -4.89 28.71
N PRO A 201 -16.06 -4.87 28.94
CA PRO A 201 -16.99 -5.83 28.35
C PRO A 201 -17.16 -5.69 26.84
N PHE A 202 -16.52 -4.69 26.20
CA PHE A 202 -16.57 -4.44 24.76
C PHE A 202 -15.32 -4.91 24.02
N GLU A 203 -14.28 -5.36 24.72
CA GLU A 203 -13.12 -5.97 24.08
C GLU A 203 -13.43 -7.43 23.73
N PRO A 204 -13.14 -7.87 22.48
CA PRO A 204 -13.34 -9.26 22.10
C PRO A 204 -12.45 -10.18 22.94
N GLU A 205 -12.99 -11.30 23.42
CA GLU A 205 -12.20 -12.36 24.05
C GLU A 205 -11.23 -12.92 23.02
N ILE A 206 -9.93 -12.75 23.27
CA ILE A 206 -8.88 -13.38 22.46
C ILE A 206 -8.55 -14.71 23.12
N PRO A 207 -8.73 -15.86 22.45
CA PRO A 207 -8.38 -17.16 23.00
C PRO A 207 -6.91 -17.26 23.38
N ASP A 208 -6.63 -17.99 24.46
CA ASP A 208 -5.29 -18.22 24.97
C ASP A 208 -4.31 -18.74 23.92
N GLY A 209 -3.15 -18.13 23.83
CA GLY A 209 -2.06 -18.61 22.98
C GLY A 209 -2.28 -18.40 21.48
N LYS A 210 -3.15 -17.47 21.07
CA LYS A 210 -3.37 -17.12 19.67
C LYS A 210 -2.16 -16.40 19.08
N LEU A 211 -1.80 -16.78 17.86
CA LEU A 211 -0.70 -16.12 17.15
C LEU A 211 -1.11 -14.72 16.71
N ASN A 212 -0.27 -13.73 16.98
CA ASN A 212 -0.38 -12.38 16.42
C ASN A 212 0.50 -12.28 15.17
N TYR A 213 -0.13 -12.46 14.01
CA TYR A 213 0.59 -12.43 12.75
C TYR A 213 0.84 -11.00 12.25
N TRP A 214 -0.10 -10.07 12.44
CA TRP A 214 0.02 -8.71 11.91
C TRP A 214 0.99 -7.83 12.70
N GLY A 215 1.18 -8.07 14.00
CA GLY A 215 2.04 -7.26 14.84
C GLY A 215 1.37 -6.00 15.38
N TYR A 216 0.05 -5.84 15.24
CA TYR A 216 -0.68 -4.71 15.83
C TYR A 216 -0.91 -4.96 17.33
N THR A 217 0.17 -4.87 18.07
CA THR A 217 0.21 -5.01 19.52
C THR A 217 1.34 -4.18 20.08
N ARG A 218 1.31 -3.94 21.39
CA ARG A 218 2.43 -3.30 22.05
C ARG A 218 3.71 -4.11 21.88
N GLY A 219 4.79 -3.42 21.51
CA GLY A 219 6.08 -4.03 21.24
C GLY A 219 7.24 -3.17 21.71
N TYR A 220 8.42 -3.47 21.19
CA TYR A 220 9.66 -2.74 21.44
C TYR A 220 10.01 -1.92 20.21
N SER A 221 9.52 -0.69 20.18
CA SER A 221 9.50 0.15 18.99
C SER A 221 10.88 0.61 18.49
N PHE A 222 11.98 0.28 19.17
CA PHE A 222 13.35 0.65 18.77
C PHE A 222 14.14 -0.52 18.15
N ALA A 223 13.58 -1.71 18.10
CA ALA A 223 14.28 -2.90 17.61
C ALA A 223 13.60 -3.48 16.37
N PRO A 224 14.31 -3.78 15.28
CA PRO A 224 13.81 -4.62 14.20
C PRO A 224 13.52 -6.02 14.72
N LYS A 225 12.47 -6.63 14.17
CA LYS A 225 12.02 -7.94 14.63
C LYS A 225 13.04 -9.05 14.36
N SER A 226 13.53 -9.64 15.44
CA SER A 226 14.56 -10.69 15.39
C SER A 226 14.14 -11.92 14.58
N ALA A 227 12.85 -12.29 14.63
CA ALA A 227 12.31 -13.41 13.86
C ALA A 227 12.20 -13.13 12.33
N TYR A 228 12.36 -11.87 11.89
CA TYR A 228 12.41 -11.50 10.47
C TYR A 228 13.84 -11.41 9.93
N SER A 229 14.83 -11.89 10.69
CA SER A 229 16.22 -12.02 10.24
C SER A 229 16.50 -13.44 9.76
N GLY A 230 17.28 -13.57 8.68
CA GLY A 230 17.65 -14.85 8.05
C GLY A 230 18.96 -15.44 8.58
N GLY A 231 19.32 -16.61 8.03
CA GLY A 231 20.60 -17.24 8.29
C GLY A 231 20.81 -17.77 9.70
N SER A 232 22.06 -18.18 10.01
CA SER A 232 22.46 -18.75 11.30
C SER A 232 22.91 -17.72 12.33
N GLY A 233 23.23 -16.52 11.91
CA GLY A 233 23.79 -15.45 12.75
C GLY A 233 22.80 -14.35 13.13
N LYS A 234 21.56 -14.45 12.76
CA LYS A 234 20.45 -13.50 13.00
C LYS A 234 20.87 -12.08 13.46
N GLU A 235 21.14 -11.21 12.50
CA GLU A 235 21.53 -9.82 12.71
C GLU A 235 20.41 -8.87 12.21
N PRO A 236 19.26 -8.78 12.91
CA PRO A 236 18.08 -8.07 12.42
C PRO A 236 18.34 -6.59 12.11
N VAL A 237 19.17 -5.94 12.91
CA VAL A 237 19.57 -4.53 12.72
C VAL A 237 20.27 -4.35 11.38
N ARG A 238 21.28 -5.18 11.11
CA ARG A 238 22.08 -5.11 9.88
C ARG A 238 21.26 -5.49 8.65
N GLU A 239 20.50 -6.61 8.73
CA GLU A 239 19.66 -7.05 7.61
C GLU A 239 18.60 -6.02 7.22
N PHE A 240 17.99 -5.33 8.22
CA PHE A 240 17.05 -4.26 7.92
C PHE A 240 17.73 -3.09 7.20
N LYS A 241 18.89 -2.64 7.69
CA LYS A 241 19.68 -1.57 7.04
C LYS A 241 20.13 -1.96 5.63
N ASP A 242 20.57 -3.20 5.43
CA ASP A 242 20.96 -3.71 4.11
C ASP A 242 19.79 -3.72 3.15
N MET A 243 18.58 -4.08 3.61
CA MET A 243 17.35 -4.02 2.81
C MET A 243 17.00 -2.58 2.42
N VAL A 244 17.02 -1.63 3.37
CA VAL A 244 16.75 -0.21 3.08
C VAL A 244 17.72 0.34 2.06
N LYS A 245 19.03 0.13 2.28
CA LYS A 245 20.08 0.54 1.34
C LYS A 245 19.88 -0.05 -0.06
N ALA A 246 19.45 -1.32 -0.15
CA ALA A 246 19.17 -1.97 -1.42
C ALA A 246 17.93 -1.37 -2.13
N LEU A 247 16.87 -1.02 -1.39
CA LEU A 247 15.70 -0.33 -1.93
C LEU A 247 16.08 1.05 -2.50
N HIS A 248 16.81 1.87 -1.73
CA HIS A 248 17.24 3.20 -2.15
C HIS A 248 18.15 3.18 -3.39
N ARG A 249 19.09 2.23 -3.48
CA ARG A 249 19.93 2.05 -4.68
C ARG A 249 19.12 1.82 -5.94
N GLU A 250 17.96 1.22 -5.81
CA GLU A 250 17.05 0.96 -6.90
C GLU A 250 15.97 2.07 -7.07
N GLY A 251 16.07 3.17 -6.29
CA GLY A 251 15.15 4.29 -6.34
C GLY A 251 13.78 3.99 -5.77
N LEU A 252 13.67 3.03 -4.83
CA LEU A 252 12.45 2.68 -4.12
C LEU A 252 12.49 3.23 -2.69
N GLU A 253 11.40 3.82 -2.24
CA GLU A 253 11.21 4.25 -0.87
C GLU A 253 10.71 3.12 0.03
N ILE A 254 10.96 3.25 1.34
CA ILE A 254 10.43 2.38 2.39
C ILE A 254 9.65 3.20 3.42
N VAL A 255 8.38 2.88 3.61
CA VAL A 255 7.52 3.35 4.69
C VAL A 255 7.31 2.18 5.64
N ILE A 256 7.41 2.39 6.93
CA ILE A 256 7.15 1.36 7.94
C ILE A 256 5.91 1.68 8.76
N GLU A 257 5.19 0.67 9.18
CA GLU A 257 4.10 0.83 10.15
C GLU A 257 4.64 0.75 11.57
N LEU A 258 4.26 1.71 12.40
CA LEU A 258 4.45 1.69 13.85
C LEU A 258 3.08 1.70 14.53
N PHE A 259 2.81 0.64 15.28
CA PHE A 259 1.57 0.51 16.05
C PHE A 259 1.77 1.00 17.49
N PHE A 260 0.81 1.79 17.97
CA PHE A 260 0.75 2.27 19.36
C PHE A 260 -0.66 2.04 19.93
N ASP A 261 -0.74 1.47 21.14
CA ASP A 261 -2.01 1.19 21.81
C ASP A 261 -2.58 2.40 22.60
N GLY A 262 -1.83 3.51 22.61
CA GLY A 262 -2.18 4.75 23.33
C GLY A 262 -1.80 4.77 24.81
N LYS A 263 -1.15 3.72 25.32
CA LYS A 263 -0.61 3.66 26.68
C LYS A 263 0.84 4.13 26.76
N GLU A 264 1.50 4.25 25.60
CA GLU A 264 2.86 4.77 25.51
C GLU A 264 2.89 6.28 25.80
N ALA A 265 3.96 6.72 26.48
CA ALA A 265 4.20 8.14 26.66
C ALA A 265 4.43 8.83 25.30
N PRO A 266 3.85 10.02 25.04
CA PRO A 266 4.05 10.73 23.76
C PRO A 266 5.52 10.93 23.39
N ALA A 267 6.39 11.15 24.38
CA ALA A 267 7.83 11.27 24.16
C ALA A 267 8.45 9.96 23.65
N TYR A 268 8.02 8.80 24.14
CA TYR A 268 8.47 7.49 23.65
C TYR A 268 8.13 7.30 22.18
N VAL A 269 6.90 7.66 21.79
CA VAL A 269 6.43 7.56 20.39
C VAL A 269 7.24 8.48 19.48
N LEU A 270 7.49 9.71 19.91
CA LEU A 270 8.33 10.67 19.18
C LEU A 270 9.78 10.18 19.03
N ASP A 271 10.36 9.69 20.12
CA ASP A 271 11.73 9.15 20.11
C ASP A 271 11.84 7.94 19.17
N ALA A 272 10.85 7.04 19.16
CA ALA A 272 10.82 5.91 18.25
C ALA A 272 10.76 6.36 16.78
N ALA A 273 9.87 7.31 16.44
CA ALA A 273 9.76 7.83 15.08
C ALA A 273 11.07 8.49 14.61
N ARG A 274 11.67 9.35 15.42
CA ARG A 274 12.96 9.97 15.14
C ARG A 274 14.09 8.95 14.99
N PHE A 275 14.07 7.90 15.82
CA PHE A 275 15.05 6.83 15.77
C PHE A 275 15.02 6.07 14.44
N TRP A 276 13.84 5.66 13.99
CA TRP A 276 13.69 4.97 12.70
C TRP A 276 14.09 5.87 11.52
N ALA A 277 13.72 7.14 11.56
CA ALA A 277 14.11 8.11 10.54
C ALA A 277 15.64 8.30 10.45
N HIS A 278 16.31 8.39 11.60
CA HIS A 278 17.74 8.71 11.66
C HIS A 278 18.62 7.47 11.55
N GLU A 279 18.28 6.38 12.25
CA GLU A 279 19.11 5.19 12.36
C GLU A 279 18.91 4.22 11.19
N TYR A 280 17.69 4.15 10.66
CA TYR A 280 17.32 3.20 9.61
C TYR A 280 17.02 3.85 8.26
N HIS A 281 17.14 5.16 8.15
CA HIS A 281 16.91 5.93 6.91
C HIS A 281 15.56 5.62 6.24
N VAL A 282 14.51 5.31 7.01
CA VAL A 282 13.18 5.08 6.41
C VAL A 282 12.64 6.38 5.80
N ASP A 283 11.97 6.28 4.65
CA ASP A 283 11.39 7.42 3.93
C ASP A 283 10.07 7.87 4.52
N GLY A 284 9.42 7.01 5.30
CA GLY A 284 8.16 7.34 5.94
C GLY A 284 7.77 6.41 7.08
N ILE A 285 6.77 6.87 7.83
CA ILE A 285 6.16 6.13 8.93
C ILE A 285 4.64 6.22 8.78
N HIS A 286 3.98 5.07 8.77
CA HIS A 286 2.53 4.96 8.93
C HIS A 286 2.20 4.72 10.40
N LEU A 287 1.48 5.66 10.98
CA LEU A 287 1.07 5.64 12.38
C LEU A 287 -0.23 4.86 12.52
N VAL A 288 -0.15 3.67 13.10
CA VAL A 288 -1.29 2.77 13.30
C VAL A 288 -1.71 2.78 14.77
N GLY A 289 -3.01 2.75 15.04
CA GLY A 289 -3.57 2.80 16.39
C GLY A 289 -3.63 4.22 16.95
N HIS A 290 -3.19 4.43 18.18
CA HIS A 290 -3.34 5.69 18.91
C HIS A 290 -2.01 6.44 19.06
N ALA A 291 -1.54 7.07 18.00
CA ALA A 291 -0.33 7.89 18.02
C ALA A 291 -0.65 9.38 18.33
N PRO A 292 0.27 10.14 18.96
CA PRO A 292 0.12 11.57 19.17
C PRO A 292 0.42 12.34 17.85
N VAL A 293 -0.49 12.27 16.88
CA VAL A 293 -0.30 12.77 15.50
C VAL A 293 0.15 14.23 15.44
N LYS A 294 -0.38 15.10 16.31
CA LYS A 294 0.01 16.51 16.35
C LYS A 294 1.49 16.67 16.69
N LEU A 295 1.97 15.97 17.71
CA LEU A 295 3.37 16.05 18.13
C LEU A 295 4.32 15.56 17.03
N LEU A 296 3.93 14.52 16.28
CA LEU A 296 4.73 13.94 15.21
C LEU A 296 4.69 14.80 13.94
N GLY A 297 3.51 15.31 13.58
CA GLY A 297 3.33 16.12 12.36
C GLY A 297 4.01 17.48 12.42
N GLU A 298 4.19 18.05 13.63
CA GLU A 298 4.86 19.33 13.84
C GLU A 298 6.36 19.17 14.19
N ASP A 299 6.88 17.94 14.23
CA ASP A 299 8.26 17.69 14.60
C ASP A 299 9.26 18.06 13.49
N PRO A 300 10.29 18.89 13.78
CA PRO A 300 11.23 19.35 12.76
C PRO A 300 12.12 18.25 12.19
N TYR A 301 12.40 17.16 12.93
CA TYR A 301 13.17 16.03 12.41
C TYR A 301 12.36 15.20 11.41
N LEU A 302 11.02 15.19 11.55
CA LEU A 302 10.12 14.42 10.71
C LEU A 302 9.52 15.24 9.56
N SER A 303 9.79 16.54 9.48
CA SER A 303 9.16 17.49 8.54
C SER A 303 9.38 17.22 7.04
N ARG A 304 10.26 16.30 6.69
CA ARG A 304 10.50 15.86 5.30
C ARG A 304 10.32 14.36 5.10
N LEU A 305 9.86 13.67 6.14
CA LEU A 305 9.53 12.26 6.12
C LEU A 305 8.05 12.10 5.75
N LYS A 306 7.69 11.09 4.97
CA LYS A 306 6.29 10.76 4.74
C LYS A 306 5.66 10.26 6.03
N LEU A 307 4.67 10.99 6.55
CA LEU A 307 3.89 10.57 7.69
C LEU A 307 2.47 10.25 7.25
N LEU A 308 2.05 9.01 7.48
CA LEU A 308 0.74 8.51 7.11
C LEU A 308 -0.06 8.23 8.38
N ALA A 309 -1.33 8.62 8.39
CA ALA A 309 -2.23 8.41 9.53
C ALA A 309 -3.70 8.40 9.04
N PRO A 310 -4.67 7.97 9.87
CA PRO A 310 -6.09 8.11 9.52
C PRO A 310 -6.56 9.55 9.36
N GLY A 311 -5.88 10.52 9.97
CA GLY A 311 -6.20 11.95 9.86
C GLY A 311 -5.17 12.82 10.59
N TRP A 312 -5.17 14.10 10.26
CA TRP A 312 -4.22 15.11 10.77
C TRP A 312 -4.92 16.31 11.42
N ASP A 313 -6.00 16.08 12.15
CA ASP A 313 -6.77 17.12 12.81
C ASP A 313 -5.92 17.96 13.76
N GLY A 314 -5.99 19.29 13.57
CA GLY A 314 -5.27 20.25 14.42
C GLY A 314 -3.76 20.32 14.22
N VAL A 315 -3.24 19.68 13.15
CA VAL A 315 -1.85 19.81 12.69
C VAL A 315 -1.78 20.91 11.65
N GLU A 316 -0.86 21.85 11.79
CA GLU A 316 -0.59 22.84 10.77
C GLU A 316 0.34 22.21 9.70
N PRO A 317 -0.14 22.02 8.46
CA PRO A 317 0.69 21.45 7.40
C PRO A 317 1.89 22.37 7.08
N GLY A 318 3.05 21.76 6.91
CA GLY A 318 4.27 22.47 6.50
C GLY A 318 4.23 22.96 5.06
N GLN A 319 5.33 23.60 4.62
CA GLN A 319 5.49 24.03 3.22
C GLN A 319 5.65 22.87 2.24
N VAL A 320 6.13 21.71 2.73
CA VAL A 320 6.31 20.47 1.97
C VAL A 320 5.15 19.55 2.30
N LYS A 321 4.54 18.95 1.28
CA LYS A 321 3.49 17.94 1.43
C LYS A 321 4.10 16.64 1.96
N HIS A 322 4.21 16.49 3.29
CA HIS A 322 4.80 15.33 3.95
C HIS A 322 3.79 14.49 4.74
N LEU A 323 2.63 15.08 5.09
CA LEU A 323 1.53 14.38 5.74
C LEU A 323 0.61 13.74 4.70
N ALA A 324 0.08 12.55 4.98
CA ALA A 324 -0.94 11.93 4.15
C ALA A 324 -1.98 11.18 4.98
N GLU A 325 -3.23 11.18 4.50
CA GLU A 325 -4.35 10.47 5.09
C GLU A 325 -4.61 9.15 4.38
N TYR A 326 -4.87 8.11 5.14
CA TYR A 326 -5.43 6.86 4.64
C TYR A 326 -6.91 7.02 4.35
N ASN A 327 -7.30 6.83 3.09
CA ASN A 327 -8.66 7.13 2.62
C ASN A 327 -9.56 5.89 2.61
N ASP A 328 -10.04 5.47 3.80
CA ASP A 328 -11.03 4.39 3.93
C ASP A 328 -12.31 4.66 3.13
N GLY A 329 -12.71 5.93 3.05
CA GLY A 329 -13.87 6.37 2.28
C GLY A 329 -13.75 6.05 0.80
N PHE A 330 -12.55 6.15 0.22
CA PHE A 330 -12.31 5.75 -1.16
C PHE A 330 -12.64 4.26 -1.37
N MET A 331 -12.10 3.38 -0.53
CA MET A 331 -12.37 1.95 -0.62
C MET A 331 -13.88 1.65 -0.53
N MET A 332 -14.55 2.20 0.48
CA MET A 332 -15.97 1.92 0.73
C MET A 332 -16.85 2.39 -0.42
N ASP A 333 -16.70 3.65 -0.85
CA ASP A 333 -17.57 4.26 -1.85
C ASP A 333 -17.27 3.73 -3.26
N MET A 334 -15.98 3.50 -3.60
CA MET A 334 -15.62 2.93 -4.89
C MET A 334 -16.06 1.48 -5.04
N ARG A 335 -16.01 0.67 -3.99
CA ARG A 335 -16.57 -0.69 -4.00
C ARG A 335 -18.07 -0.68 -4.13
N SER A 336 -18.78 0.22 -3.42
CA SER A 336 -20.24 0.38 -3.54
C SER A 336 -20.64 0.81 -4.95
N PHE A 337 -19.92 1.74 -5.57
CA PHE A 337 -20.16 2.12 -6.97
C PHE A 337 -19.88 0.96 -7.93
N LEU A 338 -18.78 0.24 -7.74
CA LEU A 338 -18.39 -0.93 -8.54
C LEU A 338 -19.46 -2.04 -8.48
N LYS A 339 -20.03 -2.26 -7.32
CA LYS A 339 -21.18 -3.18 -7.10
C LYS A 339 -22.45 -2.68 -7.79
N GLY A 340 -22.56 -1.37 -8.03
CA GLY A 340 -23.70 -0.72 -8.66
C GLY A 340 -24.81 -0.34 -7.68
N ASP A 341 -24.41 -0.01 -6.45
CA ASP A 341 -25.32 0.53 -5.45
C ASP A 341 -25.87 1.90 -5.89
N GLU A 342 -26.97 2.32 -5.27
CA GLU A 342 -27.58 3.62 -5.55
C GLU A 342 -26.81 4.76 -4.88
N ASP A 343 -27.01 5.98 -5.36
CA ASP A 343 -26.48 7.23 -4.78
C ASP A 343 -24.96 7.28 -4.66
N GLN A 344 -24.21 6.69 -5.63
CA GLN A 344 -22.76 6.65 -5.58
C GLN A 344 -22.05 7.68 -6.48
N LEU A 345 -22.75 8.35 -7.40
CA LEU A 345 -22.10 9.23 -8.38
C LEU A 345 -21.45 10.45 -7.75
N ASN A 346 -22.07 11.07 -6.75
CA ASN A 346 -21.46 12.20 -6.03
C ASN A 346 -20.19 11.79 -5.29
N ARG A 347 -20.18 10.59 -4.69
CA ARG A 347 -19.02 10.02 -4.01
C ARG A 347 -17.92 9.66 -4.99
N LEU A 348 -18.28 9.08 -6.14
CA LEU A 348 -17.34 8.78 -7.21
C LEU A 348 -16.59 10.04 -7.66
N VAL A 349 -17.29 11.13 -8.01
CA VAL A 349 -16.65 12.37 -8.48
C VAL A 349 -15.81 13.02 -7.39
N TYR A 350 -16.24 12.94 -6.13
CA TYR A 350 -15.46 13.42 -5.01
C TYR A 350 -14.12 12.68 -4.93
N HIS A 351 -14.15 11.36 -4.82
CA HIS A 351 -12.94 10.55 -4.61
C HIS A 351 -11.99 10.54 -5.81
N ILE A 352 -12.52 10.55 -7.05
CA ILE A 352 -11.66 10.61 -8.25
C ILE A 352 -10.83 11.91 -8.28
N ARG A 353 -11.38 12.99 -7.77
CA ARG A 353 -10.77 14.33 -7.82
C ARG A 353 -9.96 14.66 -6.58
N HIS A 354 -10.32 14.11 -5.43
CA HIS A 354 -9.80 14.52 -4.13
C HIS A 354 -8.28 14.40 -4.02
N ASN A 355 -7.61 15.54 -3.91
CA ASN A 355 -6.15 15.66 -3.74
C ASN A 355 -5.78 17.03 -3.15
N PRO A 356 -5.96 17.23 -1.83
CA PRO A 356 -5.63 18.49 -1.17
C PRO A 356 -4.17 18.89 -1.40
N GLN A 357 -3.91 20.20 -1.45
CA GLN A 357 -2.58 20.72 -1.75
C GLN A 357 -1.56 20.41 -0.66
N GLN A 358 -1.98 20.39 0.60
CA GLN A 358 -1.09 20.31 1.76
C GLN A 358 -0.96 18.93 2.36
N VAL A 359 -1.98 18.09 2.21
CA VAL A 359 -2.01 16.72 2.77
C VAL A 359 -2.20 15.74 1.63
N GLY A 360 -1.38 14.70 1.58
CA GLY A 360 -1.52 13.59 0.64
C GLY A 360 -2.76 12.75 0.96
N VAL A 361 -3.25 12.02 -0.03
CA VAL A 361 -4.38 11.10 0.14
C VAL A 361 -3.96 9.75 -0.40
N ILE A 362 -3.97 8.72 0.45
CA ILE A 362 -3.63 7.35 0.08
C ILE A 362 -4.91 6.60 -0.25
N ASN A 363 -5.11 6.34 -1.53
CA ASN A 363 -6.27 5.63 -2.04
C ASN A 363 -5.98 4.14 -2.22
N TYR A 364 -6.92 3.27 -1.86
CA TYR A 364 -6.81 1.83 -2.02
C TYR A 364 -8.18 1.17 -2.24
N MET A 365 -8.18 0.04 -2.94
CA MET A 365 -9.36 -0.81 -3.12
C MET A 365 -9.38 -2.00 -2.15
N ALA A 366 -8.23 -2.34 -1.57
CA ALA A 366 -8.04 -3.37 -0.56
C ALA A 366 -6.90 -2.98 0.38
N ASN A 367 -7.00 -3.35 1.64
CA ASN A 367 -5.96 -3.18 2.63
C ASN A 367 -5.87 -4.42 3.54
N THR A 368 -5.08 -4.35 4.62
CA THR A 368 -4.87 -5.46 5.56
C THR A 368 -6.16 -5.95 6.17
N ASN A 369 -6.99 -5.02 6.66
CA ASN A 369 -8.26 -5.29 7.32
C ASN A 369 -9.40 -5.26 6.30
N GLY A 370 -9.73 -6.39 5.71
CA GLY A 370 -10.77 -6.52 4.71
C GLY A 370 -10.46 -7.57 3.65
N PHE A 371 -11.31 -7.62 2.63
CA PHE A 371 -11.14 -8.51 1.48
C PHE A 371 -10.03 -8.02 0.55
N THR A 372 -9.26 -8.96 -0.02
CA THR A 372 -8.40 -8.72 -1.18
C THR A 372 -9.24 -8.33 -2.40
N LEU A 373 -8.63 -7.85 -3.49
CA LEU A 373 -9.37 -7.57 -4.74
C LEU A 373 -10.07 -8.83 -5.29
N MET A 374 -9.45 -10.00 -5.17
CA MET A 374 -10.06 -11.27 -5.61
C MET A 374 -11.21 -11.66 -4.70
N ASP A 375 -11.08 -11.50 -3.38
CA ASP A 375 -12.13 -11.85 -2.43
C ASP A 375 -13.32 -10.89 -2.54
N MET A 376 -13.08 -9.60 -2.78
CA MET A 376 -14.12 -8.59 -3.04
C MET A 376 -15.07 -8.97 -4.19
N VAL A 377 -14.60 -9.68 -5.20
CA VAL A 377 -15.40 -10.12 -6.35
C VAL A 377 -15.81 -11.60 -6.26
N SER A 378 -15.50 -12.27 -5.13
CA SER A 378 -15.72 -13.69 -4.95
C SER A 378 -16.58 -14.06 -3.75
N TYR A 379 -16.72 -13.16 -2.78
CA TYR A 379 -17.44 -13.42 -1.53
C TYR A 379 -18.38 -12.27 -1.19
N ASP A 380 -19.62 -12.59 -0.83
CA ASP A 380 -20.56 -11.61 -0.28
C ASP A 380 -20.48 -11.55 1.25
N ILE A 381 -20.11 -12.67 1.89
CA ILE A 381 -19.97 -12.79 3.35
C ILE A 381 -18.54 -13.14 3.73
N LYS A 382 -18.16 -12.79 4.95
CA LYS A 382 -16.85 -13.17 5.51
C LYS A 382 -16.79 -14.65 5.86
N HIS A 383 -15.58 -15.22 5.78
CA HIS A 383 -15.26 -16.61 6.13
C HIS A 383 -14.04 -16.63 7.05
N ASN A 384 -14.24 -16.23 8.31
CA ASN A 384 -13.20 -16.13 9.34
C ASN A 384 -13.14 -17.35 10.28
N GLU A 385 -13.81 -18.45 9.94
CA GLU A 385 -13.90 -19.65 10.80
C GLU A 385 -12.51 -20.17 11.21
N ALA A 386 -11.52 -20.03 10.31
CA ALA A 386 -10.14 -20.42 10.60
C ALA A 386 -9.49 -19.61 11.75
N ASN A 387 -10.05 -18.47 12.12
CA ASN A 387 -9.57 -17.65 13.23
C ASN A 387 -9.98 -18.21 14.59
N GLY A 388 -10.94 -19.16 14.65
CA GLY A 388 -11.39 -19.77 15.90
C GLY A 388 -12.25 -18.86 16.78
N GLU A 389 -12.98 -17.90 16.16
CA GLU A 389 -13.87 -16.94 16.82
C GLU A 389 -15.32 -17.07 16.35
N ASP A 390 -15.69 -18.24 15.86
CA ASP A 390 -17.03 -18.54 15.35
C ASP A 390 -17.50 -17.54 14.27
N ASN A 391 -16.55 -17.05 13.45
CA ASN A 391 -16.80 -16.05 12.41
C ASN A 391 -17.40 -14.72 12.92
N ARG A 392 -17.19 -14.37 14.21
CA ARG A 392 -17.69 -13.13 14.82
C ARG A 392 -16.76 -11.93 14.60
N ASP A 393 -15.48 -12.20 14.39
CA ASP A 393 -14.42 -11.22 14.15
C ASP A 393 -14.49 -10.61 12.74
N GLY A 394 -13.86 -9.44 12.56
CA GLY A 394 -13.87 -8.71 11.30
C GLY A 394 -15.22 -8.06 10.97
N THR A 395 -15.26 -7.26 9.90
CA THR A 395 -16.49 -6.56 9.49
C THR A 395 -17.46 -7.48 8.76
N ASP A 396 -18.76 -7.33 9.02
CA ASP A 396 -19.82 -8.05 8.29
C ASP A 396 -20.12 -7.41 6.93
N TYR A 397 -19.80 -6.13 6.75
CA TYR A 397 -20.12 -5.39 5.54
C TYR A 397 -18.85 -4.99 4.78
N ASN A 398 -18.56 -5.70 3.67
CA ASN A 398 -17.33 -5.58 2.90
C ASN A 398 -17.49 -4.79 1.58
N GLN A 399 -18.69 -4.27 1.28
CA GLN A 399 -19.04 -3.66 -0.02
C GLN A 399 -18.63 -4.56 -1.21
N SER A 400 -18.76 -5.85 -1.05
CA SER A 400 -18.34 -6.88 -2.01
C SER A 400 -19.51 -7.41 -2.84
N TRP A 401 -19.18 -8.09 -3.93
CA TRP A 401 -20.14 -8.80 -4.77
C TRP A 401 -19.49 -10.06 -5.35
N ASN A 402 -20.05 -11.24 -5.04
CA ASN A 402 -19.50 -12.53 -5.46
C ASN A 402 -19.62 -12.81 -6.98
N CYS A 403 -20.18 -11.90 -7.76
CA CYS A 403 -20.43 -12.03 -9.20
C CYS A 403 -21.30 -13.23 -9.59
N GLY A 404 -22.15 -13.72 -8.65
CA GLY A 404 -23.10 -14.80 -8.87
C GLY A 404 -22.65 -16.19 -8.42
N ALA A 405 -21.57 -16.28 -7.63
CA ALA A 405 -21.19 -17.52 -6.93
C ALA A 405 -20.28 -17.21 -5.75
N GLU A 406 -20.68 -17.65 -4.57
CA GLU A 406 -19.86 -17.54 -3.36
C GLU A 406 -18.63 -18.42 -3.47
N GLY A 407 -17.43 -17.85 -3.18
CA GLY A 407 -16.15 -18.55 -3.19
C GLY A 407 -15.64 -18.94 -4.59
N PRO A 408 -14.77 -19.95 -4.67
CA PRO A 408 -14.13 -20.35 -5.92
C PRO A 408 -15.14 -20.81 -6.98
N SER A 409 -14.92 -20.43 -8.25
CA SER A 409 -15.79 -20.84 -9.36
C SER A 409 -14.97 -21.23 -10.58
N ARG A 410 -15.46 -22.23 -11.35
CA ARG A 410 -14.93 -22.61 -12.67
C ARG A 410 -15.86 -22.20 -13.82
N LYS A 411 -17.00 -21.58 -13.51
CA LYS A 411 -17.96 -21.14 -14.53
C LYS A 411 -17.38 -19.95 -15.29
N LYS A 412 -17.19 -20.10 -16.61
CA LYS A 412 -16.56 -19.10 -17.49
C LYS A 412 -17.18 -17.71 -17.34
N ARG A 413 -18.52 -17.61 -17.33
CA ARG A 413 -19.25 -16.34 -17.18
C ARG A 413 -18.91 -15.62 -15.87
N ILE A 414 -18.83 -16.36 -14.76
CA ILE A 414 -18.50 -15.80 -13.45
C ILE A 414 -17.05 -15.31 -13.44
N MET A 415 -16.12 -16.12 -13.92
CA MET A 415 -14.70 -15.75 -13.97
C MET A 415 -14.43 -14.55 -14.89
N GLN A 416 -15.15 -14.44 -15.99
CA GLN A 416 -15.07 -13.25 -16.86
C GLN A 416 -15.60 -12.00 -16.14
N MET A 417 -16.73 -12.10 -15.42
CA MET A 417 -17.26 -10.99 -14.65
C MET A 417 -16.29 -10.56 -13.53
N ARG A 418 -15.71 -11.51 -12.79
CA ARG A 418 -14.72 -11.23 -11.75
C ARG A 418 -13.50 -10.51 -12.32
N ARG A 419 -12.92 -10.98 -13.42
CA ARG A 419 -11.81 -10.31 -14.09
C ARG A 419 -12.18 -8.89 -14.56
N LYS A 420 -13.37 -8.71 -15.11
CA LYS A 420 -13.88 -7.38 -15.50
C LYS A 420 -13.94 -6.45 -14.30
N GLN A 421 -14.51 -6.88 -13.18
CA GLN A 421 -14.65 -6.07 -11.97
C GLN A 421 -13.29 -5.75 -11.32
N ILE A 422 -12.31 -6.66 -11.36
CA ILE A 422 -10.93 -6.39 -10.92
C ILE A 422 -10.31 -5.31 -11.80
N ARG A 423 -10.44 -5.39 -13.15
CA ARG A 423 -9.95 -4.35 -14.06
C ARG A 423 -10.60 -3.00 -13.80
N ASN A 424 -11.93 -2.99 -13.56
CA ASN A 424 -12.68 -1.78 -13.19
C ASN A 424 -12.12 -1.16 -11.90
N ALA A 425 -11.93 -1.97 -10.85
CA ALA A 425 -11.37 -1.54 -9.58
C ALA A 425 -9.98 -0.92 -9.73
N LEU A 426 -9.11 -1.56 -10.54
CA LEU A 426 -7.76 -1.08 -10.82
C LEU A 426 -7.78 0.23 -11.62
N LEU A 427 -8.65 0.38 -12.64
CA LEU A 427 -8.79 1.65 -13.35
C LEU A 427 -9.30 2.75 -12.43
N MET A 428 -10.29 2.47 -11.57
CA MET A 428 -10.76 3.46 -10.60
C MET A 428 -9.64 3.90 -9.66
N LEU A 429 -8.82 2.98 -9.18
CA LEU A 429 -7.69 3.29 -8.30
C LEU A 429 -6.62 4.14 -9.00
N PHE A 430 -6.14 3.68 -10.17
CA PHE A 430 -4.99 4.29 -10.83
C PHE A 430 -5.30 5.54 -11.67
N LEU A 431 -6.57 5.77 -12.03
CA LEU A 431 -7.00 6.98 -12.75
C LEU A 431 -7.58 8.07 -11.82
N SER A 432 -7.66 7.81 -10.51
CA SER A 432 -8.01 8.82 -9.51
C SER A 432 -6.80 9.66 -9.12
N GLN A 433 -7.05 10.91 -8.69
CA GLN A 433 -6.04 11.74 -8.07
C GLN A 433 -5.59 11.13 -6.73
N GLY A 434 -4.58 11.71 -6.09
CA GLY A 434 -3.98 11.15 -4.87
C GLY A 434 -2.98 10.03 -5.17
N THR A 435 -2.59 9.29 -4.14
CA THR A 435 -1.56 8.25 -4.19
C THR A 435 -2.20 6.86 -4.14
N PRO A 436 -2.05 6.04 -5.19
CA PRO A 436 -2.59 4.68 -5.17
C PRO A 436 -1.75 3.75 -4.31
N LEU A 437 -2.42 2.94 -3.50
CA LEU A 437 -1.83 1.84 -2.74
C LEU A 437 -2.38 0.52 -3.26
N LEU A 438 -1.48 -0.41 -3.57
CA LEU A 438 -1.77 -1.77 -3.98
C LEU A 438 -1.32 -2.73 -2.89
N MET A 439 -2.21 -3.61 -2.45
CA MET A 439 -1.86 -4.64 -1.47
C MET A 439 -1.14 -5.81 -2.13
N MET A 440 -0.11 -6.35 -1.49
CA MET A 440 0.69 -7.48 -2.01
C MET A 440 -0.19 -8.60 -2.56
N GLY A 441 0.02 -8.96 -3.83
CA GLY A 441 -0.63 -10.06 -4.51
C GLY A 441 -1.96 -9.72 -5.17
N ASP A 442 -2.53 -8.54 -4.97
CA ASP A 442 -3.75 -8.11 -5.66
C ASP A 442 -3.51 -8.01 -7.17
N GLU A 443 -2.27 -7.71 -7.58
CA GLU A 443 -1.84 -7.64 -8.98
C GLU A 443 -1.83 -8.99 -9.71
N PHE A 444 -1.96 -10.10 -8.97
CA PHE A 444 -2.11 -11.44 -9.56
C PHE A 444 -3.16 -12.30 -8.86
N GLY A 445 -4.15 -11.64 -8.24
CA GLY A 445 -5.36 -12.30 -7.74
C GLY A 445 -5.17 -13.15 -6.50
N ARG A 446 -4.38 -12.65 -5.52
CA ARG A 446 -4.29 -13.23 -4.17
C ARG A 446 -5.66 -13.31 -3.54
N THR A 447 -5.94 -14.42 -2.87
CA THR A 447 -7.15 -14.64 -2.06
C THR A 447 -6.79 -15.03 -0.65
N LYS A 448 -7.51 -14.51 0.33
CA LYS A 448 -7.53 -14.95 1.72
C LYS A 448 -8.68 -15.93 1.99
N LYS A 449 -9.27 -16.47 0.91
CA LYS A 449 -10.39 -17.44 0.93
C LYS A 449 -11.62 -16.90 1.65
N GLY A 450 -11.86 -15.59 1.54
CA GLY A 450 -12.97 -14.91 2.21
C GLY A 450 -12.71 -14.54 3.67
N ASN A 451 -11.49 -14.78 4.18
CA ASN A 451 -11.10 -14.29 5.49
C ASN A 451 -10.74 -12.79 5.39
N ASN A 452 -11.55 -11.94 6.00
CA ASN A 452 -11.33 -10.50 6.00
C ASN A 452 -10.58 -9.96 7.23
N ASN A 453 -10.15 -10.85 8.14
CA ASN A 453 -9.45 -10.49 9.37
C ASN A 453 -8.36 -11.51 9.72
N SER A 454 -7.40 -11.71 8.85
CA SER A 454 -6.40 -12.77 8.95
C SER A 454 -5.25 -12.49 9.94
N TYR A 455 -5.53 -11.73 11.02
CA TYR A 455 -4.55 -11.24 12.00
C TYR A 455 -3.76 -12.34 12.73
N CYS A 456 -4.34 -13.54 12.82
CA CYS A 456 -3.75 -14.70 13.51
C CYS A 456 -3.34 -15.84 12.56
N GLN A 457 -3.33 -15.60 11.25
CA GLN A 457 -3.11 -16.65 10.23
C GLN A 457 -1.68 -16.60 9.66
N ASP A 458 -0.75 -17.34 10.26
CA ASP A 458 0.59 -17.54 9.68
C ASP A 458 0.62 -18.79 8.80
N ASN A 459 -0.15 -18.78 7.72
CA ASN A 459 -0.32 -19.90 6.80
C ASN A 459 -0.72 -19.41 5.39
N ASP A 460 -1.16 -20.33 4.53
CA ASP A 460 -1.57 -20.06 3.14
C ASP A 460 -2.76 -19.07 2.98
N ILE A 461 -3.46 -18.72 4.05
CA ILE A 461 -4.48 -17.66 4.04
C ILE A 461 -3.78 -16.30 3.90
N SER A 462 -2.68 -16.10 4.63
CA SER A 462 -1.97 -14.82 4.69
C SER A 462 -0.73 -14.77 3.81
N TRP A 463 -0.04 -15.90 3.62
CA TRP A 463 1.18 -15.92 2.80
C TRP A 463 0.89 -15.70 1.33
N LEU A 464 1.80 -15.01 0.65
CA LEU A 464 1.69 -14.73 -0.76
C LEU A 464 2.09 -15.96 -1.60
N ASN A 465 1.13 -16.55 -2.28
CA ASN A 465 1.37 -17.65 -3.19
C ASN A 465 1.80 -17.14 -4.58
N TRP A 466 3.09 -17.10 -4.83
CA TRP A 466 3.70 -16.60 -6.07
C TRP A 466 3.39 -17.45 -7.30
N SER A 467 2.90 -18.69 -7.15
CA SER A 467 2.49 -19.51 -8.30
C SER A 467 1.28 -18.92 -9.03
N LEU A 468 0.48 -18.08 -8.34
CA LEU A 468 -0.64 -17.35 -8.93
C LEU A 468 -0.19 -16.36 -10.01
N LEU A 469 1.03 -15.87 -9.98
CA LEU A 469 1.59 -14.97 -10.99
C LEU A 469 1.52 -15.61 -12.40
N ASN A 470 1.82 -16.90 -12.51
CA ASN A 470 1.73 -17.60 -13.78
C ASN A 470 0.29 -17.88 -14.21
N SER A 471 -0.58 -18.29 -13.28
CA SER A 471 -1.97 -18.65 -13.57
C SER A 471 -2.85 -17.42 -13.86
N ASN A 472 -2.51 -16.26 -13.28
CA ASN A 472 -3.24 -14.99 -13.42
C ASN A 472 -2.39 -13.90 -14.08
N SER A 473 -1.46 -14.28 -14.96
CA SER A 473 -0.56 -13.35 -15.65
C SER A 473 -1.30 -12.20 -16.35
N SER A 474 -2.54 -12.44 -16.80
CA SER A 474 -3.36 -11.40 -17.43
C SER A 474 -3.70 -10.24 -16.48
N ILE A 475 -3.94 -10.51 -15.20
CA ILE A 475 -4.19 -9.45 -14.21
C ILE A 475 -2.87 -8.69 -13.97
N HIS A 476 -1.77 -9.42 -13.79
CA HIS A 476 -0.44 -8.83 -13.57
C HIS A 476 0.00 -7.90 -14.72
N GLU A 477 -0.16 -8.35 -15.97
CA GLU A 477 0.15 -7.51 -17.15
C GLU A 477 -0.76 -6.26 -17.19
N PHE A 478 -2.03 -6.40 -16.82
CA PHE A 478 -2.96 -5.28 -16.75
C PHE A 478 -2.48 -4.25 -15.70
N VAL A 479 -2.08 -4.69 -14.50
CA VAL A 479 -1.57 -3.80 -13.44
C VAL A 479 -0.30 -3.09 -13.90
N LYS A 480 0.68 -3.80 -14.47
CA LYS A 480 1.89 -3.17 -15.02
C LYS A 480 1.56 -2.10 -16.07
N HIS A 481 0.58 -2.40 -16.94
CA HIS A 481 0.18 -1.47 -17.98
C HIS A 481 -0.50 -0.21 -17.41
N VAL A 482 -1.43 -0.36 -16.46
CA VAL A 482 -2.14 0.79 -15.87
C VAL A 482 -1.23 1.65 -14.99
N ILE A 483 -0.29 1.06 -14.26
CA ILE A 483 0.74 1.81 -13.52
C ILE A 483 1.58 2.65 -14.48
N ARG A 484 2.06 2.05 -15.57
CA ARG A 484 2.83 2.76 -16.59
C ARG A 484 2.00 3.87 -17.23
N PHE A 485 0.75 3.60 -17.58
CA PHE A 485 -0.17 4.57 -18.16
C PHE A 485 -0.34 5.78 -17.24
N ARG A 486 -0.58 5.56 -15.94
CA ARG A 486 -0.66 6.64 -14.96
C ARG A 486 0.64 7.48 -14.94
N LYS A 487 1.81 6.84 -14.91
CA LYS A 487 3.11 7.53 -14.90
C LYS A 487 3.37 8.36 -16.16
N GLU A 488 2.83 7.94 -17.30
CA GLU A 488 3.00 8.63 -18.58
C GLU A 488 2.04 9.82 -18.73
N HIS A 489 0.95 9.89 -17.95
CA HIS A 489 -0.13 10.86 -18.11
C HIS A 489 -0.45 11.61 -16.81
N SER A 490 0.17 12.79 -16.64
CA SER A 490 0.10 13.54 -15.39
C SER A 490 -1.29 14.10 -15.07
N VAL A 491 -2.22 14.11 -16.01
CA VAL A 491 -3.63 14.48 -15.75
C VAL A 491 -4.31 13.55 -14.73
N PHE A 492 -3.78 12.33 -14.51
CA PHE A 492 -4.27 11.37 -13.52
C PHE A 492 -3.54 11.45 -12.17
N HIS A 493 -2.44 12.24 -12.09
CA HIS A 493 -1.66 12.37 -10.87
C HIS A 493 -1.14 13.82 -10.71
N MET A 494 -2.07 14.77 -10.69
CA MET A 494 -1.76 16.18 -10.53
C MET A 494 -1.25 16.46 -9.10
N GLU A 495 -0.40 17.46 -8.95
CA GLU A 495 0.14 17.88 -7.65
C GLU A 495 -0.98 18.35 -6.68
N LYS A 496 -2.05 18.91 -7.24
CA LYS A 496 -3.21 19.43 -6.49
C LYS A 496 -4.53 19.03 -7.16
N GLU A 497 -5.60 19.16 -6.41
CA GLU A 497 -6.96 18.86 -6.86
C GLU A 497 -7.35 19.66 -8.11
N PRO A 498 -7.95 19.03 -9.15
CA PRO A 498 -8.51 19.71 -10.31
C PRO A 498 -9.53 20.79 -9.91
N ALA A 499 -9.43 21.96 -10.56
CA ALA A 499 -10.23 23.12 -10.23
C ALA A 499 -11.63 23.10 -10.89
N LEU A 500 -11.87 22.22 -11.86
CA LEU A 500 -13.07 22.14 -12.70
C LEU A 500 -13.34 23.44 -13.49
N MET A 501 -12.27 24.16 -13.84
CA MET A 501 -12.32 25.47 -14.48
C MET A 501 -11.31 25.59 -15.62
N ASP A 502 -11.64 26.42 -16.59
CA ASP A 502 -10.69 26.83 -17.66
C ASP A 502 -9.83 28.01 -17.21
N TYR A 503 -8.91 27.80 -16.26
CA TYR A 503 -8.02 28.84 -15.76
C TYR A 503 -6.81 29.14 -16.70
N ARG A 504 -6.65 28.35 -17.78
CA ARG A 504 -5.62 28.56 -18.81
C ARG A 504 -6.19 29.18 -20.09
N CYS A 505 -7.48 29.43 -20.17
CA CYS A 505 -8.19 29.95 -21.36
C CYS A 505 -7.93 29.11 -22.63
N VAL A 506 -7.98 27.78 -22.49
CA VAL A 506 -7.75 26.85 -23.61
C VAL A 506 -9.04 26.30 -24.22
N GLY A 507 -10.21 26.79 -23.75
CA GLY A 507 -11.53 26.43 -24.24
C GLY A 507 -12.17 25.20 -23.56
N LEU A 508 -11.47 24.57 -22.63
CA LEU A 508 -11.94 23.41 -21.85
C LEU A 508 -11.46 23.53 -20.39
N PRO A 509 -12.25 23.15 -19.39
CA PRO A 509 -11.78 23.01 -18.02
C PRO A 509 -10.76 21.88 -17.92
N ASP A 510 -9.97 21.89 -16.84
CA ASP A 510 -9.00 20.82 -16.54
C ASP A 510 -9.69 19.45 -16.46
N VAL A 511 -10.83 19.39 -15.76
CA VAL A 511 -11.71 18.19 -15.69
C VAL A 511 -13.17 18.64 -15.87
N SER A 512 -13.98 17.84 -16.56
CA SER A 512 -15.42 18.07 -16.66
C SER A 512 -16.21 16.75 -16.59
N TYR A 513 -17.43 16.85 -16.08
CA TYR A 513 -18.33 15.72 -15.93
C TYR A 513 -19.41 15.73 -17.02
N HIS A 514 -19.79 14.53 -17.46
CA HIS A 514 -20.75 14.32 -18.52
C HIS A 514 -21.71 13.18 -18.10
N GLY A 515 -22.96 13.27 -18.54
CA GLY A 515 -23.89 12.15 -18.48
C GLY A 515 -23.80 11.28 -19.74
N LEU A 516 -24.90 10.59 -20.07
CA LEU A 516 -25.03 9.95 -21.38
C LEU A 516 -25.00 10.98 -22.52
N LYS A 517 -25.39 12.23 -22.22
CA LYS A 517 -25.21 13.39 -23.12
C LYS A 517 -24.00 14.21 -22.66
N THR A 518 -23.24 14.73 -23.60
CA THR A 518 -22.10 15.60 -23.31
C THR A 518 -22.54 16.88 -22.59
N TRP A 519 -21.73 17.35 -21.64
CA TRP A 519 -21.94 18.59 -20.88
C TRP A 519 -23.26 18.61 -20.05
N CYS A 520 -23.88 17.45 -19.84
CA CYS A 520 -25.11 17.29 -19.11
C CYS A 520 -24.96 16.20 -18.03
N PRO A 521 -24.13 16.41 -17.00
CA PRO A 521 -23.99 15.46 -15.91
C PRO A 521 -25.28 15.42 -15.11
N MET A 522 -25.72 14.22 -14.74
CA MET A 522 -26.87 13.99 -13.89
C MET A 522 -26.41 13.16 -12.70
N PHE A 523 -26.77 13.59 -11.50
CA PHE A 523 -26.41 12.95 -10.24
C PHE A 523 -27.63 12.40 -9.50
N ASP A 524 -28.61 11.89 -10.27
CA ASP A 524 -29.77 11.21 -9.70
C ASP A 524 -29.32 9.92 -9.00
N ARG A 525 -29.90 9.63 -7.84
CA ARG A 525 -29.58 8.46 -7.02
C ARG A 525 -29.64 7.11 -7.75
N PHE A 526 -30.48 7.00 -8.79
CA PHE A 526 -30.67 5.76 -9.56
C PHE A 526 -29.66 5.61 -10.71
N LEU A 527 -28.92 6.65 -11.05
CA LEU A 527 -27.94 6.59 -12.14
C LEU A 527 -26.65 5.94 -11.70
N ARG A 528 -26.04 5.21 -12.64
CA ARG A 528 -24.79 4.47 -12.48
C ARG A 528 -23.83 4.71 -13.65
N GLN A 529 -24.06 5.80 -14.38
CA GLN A 529 -23.34 6.17 -15.59
C GLN A 529 -22.73 7.56 -15.43
N LEU A 530 -21.46 7.68 -15.74
CA LEU A 530 -20.74 8.95 -15.72
C LEU A 530 -19.63 8.95 -16.76
N GLY A 531 -19.48 10.07 -17.48
CA GLY A 531 -18.30 10.37 -18.30
C GLY A 531 -17.46 11.45 -17.66
N ILE A 532 -16.16 11.31 -17.69
CA ILE A 532 -15.21 12.32 -17.19
C ILE A 532 -14.23 12.66 -18.30
N LEU A 533 -14.16 13.93 -18.68
CA LEU A 533 -13.16 14.45 -19.62
C LEU A 533 -12.02 15.10 -18.86
N TYR A 534 -10.80 14.69 -19.16
CA TYR A 534 -9.55 15.32 -18.71
C TYR A 534 -8.92 16.06 -19.90
N CYS A 535 -8.64 17.33 -19.73
CA CYS A 535 -8.02 18.17 -20.76
C CYS A 535 -6.49 18.09 -20.66
N GLY A 536 -5.83 17.47 -21.64
CA GLY A 536 -4.39 17.28 -21.66
C GLY A 536 -3.56 18.57 -21.60
N LYS A 537 -4.16 19.71 -21.91
CA LYS A 537 -3.52 21.03 -21.78
C LYS A 537 -3.10 21.39 -20.34
N TYR A 538 -3.67 20.73 -19.35
CA TYR A 538 -3.37 20.93 -17.93
C TYR A 538 -2.38 19.91 -17.35
N GLY A 539 -2.03 18.89 -18.14
CA GLY A 539 -1.02 17.89 -17.80
C GLY A 539 0.21 17.95 -18.71
N LYS A 540 1.25 17.21 -18.32
CA LYS A 540 2.47 17.04 -19.10
C LYS A 540 2.86 15.58 -19.16
N LYS A 541 3.41 15.17 -20.32
CA LYS A 541 4.08 13.90 -20.47
C LYS A 541 5.51 13.95 -19.89
N PRO A 542 6.16 12.82 -19.62
CA PRO A 542 7.54 12.79 -19.11
C PRO A 542 8.56 13.52 -19.98
N ASP A 543 8.29 13.68 -21.29
CA ASP A 543 9.13 14.41 -22.23
C ASP A 543 8.85 15.93 -22.25
N GLY A 544 7.98 16.43 -21.36
CA GLY A 544 7.62 17.85 -21.22
C GLY A 544 6.54 18.34 -22.17
N ARG A 545 6.10 17.56 -23.16
CA ARG A 545 4.96 17.91 -24.03
C ARG A 545 3.66 17.95 -23.24
N GLU A 546 2.66 18.68 -23.76
CA GLU A 546 1.29 18.61 -23.23
C GLU A 546 0.77 17.17 -23.30
N ASP A 547 -0.05 16.81 -22.32
CA ASP A 547 -0.65 15.49 -22.24
C ASP A 547 -1.76 15.31 -23.30
N ASP A 548 -2.23 14.07 -23.48
CA ASP A 548 -3.37 13.77 -24.34
C ASP A 548 -4.69 14.13 -23.64
N TYR A 549 -5.78 14.23 -24.42
CA TYR A 549 -7.14 14.33 -23.86
C TYR A 549 -7.61 12.92 -23.48
N PHE A 550 -8.31 12.81 -22.34
CA PHE A 550 -8.89 11.53 -21.95
C PHE A 550 -10.37 11.65 -21.65
N TYR A 551 -11.13 10.67 -22.09
CA TYR A 551 -12.52 10.52 -21.70
C TYR A 551 -12.70 9.15 -21.04
N VAL A 552 -13.04 9.15 -19.75
CA VAL A 552 -13.27 7.95 -18.97
C VAL A 552 -14.78 7.76 -18.79
N ALA A 553 -15.33 6.73 -19.42
CA ALA A 553 -16.76 6.39 -19.33
C ALA A 553 -16.98 5.24 -18.36
N PHE A 554 -17.75 5.49 -17.32
CA PHE A 554 -18.14 4.53 -16.30
C PHE A 554 -19.59 4.10 -16.56
N ASN A 555 -19.84 2.82 -16.77
CA ASN A 555 -21.16 2.23 -16.81
C ASN A 555 -21.25 1.08 -15.81
N MET A 556 -21.67 1.35 -14.57
CA MET A 556 -21.90 0.31 -13.55
C MET A 556 -23.34 -0.21 -13.56
N HIS A 557 -24.17 0.19 -14.53
CA HIS A 557 -25.48 -0.38 -14.77
C HIS A 557 -25.39 -1.80 -15.34
N TRP A 558 -26.44 -2.58 -15.20
CA TRP A 558 -26.53 -3.96 -15.73
C TRP A 558 -26.92 -4.06 -17.19
N GLU A 559 -27.16 -2.92 -17.86
CA GLU A 559 -27.42 -2.80 -19.29
C GLU A 559 -26.38 -1.95 -20.00
N PRO A 560 -26.14 -2.18 -21.30
CA PRO A 560 -25.33 -1.30 -22.13
C PRO A 560 -25.99 0.08 -22.29
N HIS A 561 -25.17 1.14 -22.33
CA HIS A 561 -25.64 2.50 -22.58
C HIS A 561 -24.75 3.20 -23.62
N GLU A 562 -25.38 3.99 -24.49
CA GLU A 562 -24.68 4.82 -25.46
C GLU A 562 -24.28 6.13 -24.81
N PHE A 563 -22.99 6.45 -24.83
CA PHE A 563 -22.41 7.70 -24.35
C PHE A 563 -22.07 8.59 -25.53
N ALA A 564 -22.60 9.82 -25.53
CA ALA A 564 -22.14 10.86 -26.44
C ALA A 564 -20.74 11.31 -26.02
N LEU A 565 -19.85 11.53 -26.99
CA LEU A 565 -18.45 11.92 -26.74
C LEU A 565 -18.25 13.41 -26.92
N PRO A 566 -17.45 14.09 -26.05
CA PRO A 566 -17.06 15.47 -26.24
C PRO A 566 -16.28 15.64 -27.56
N ASN A 567 -16.48 16.77 -28.21
CA ASN A 567 -15.70 17.10 -29.40
C ASN A 567 -14.24 17.37 -29.03
N LEU A 568 -13.32 16.74 -29.73
CA LEU A 568 -11.90 17.08 -29.66
C LEU A 568 -11.56 18.27 -30.59
N PRO A 569 -10.41 18.92 -30.38
CA PRO A 569 -9.85 19.86 -31.34
C PRO A 569 -9.72 19.23 -32.74
N LYS A 570 -9.72 20.05 -33.80
CA LYS A 570 -9.87 19.65 -35.21
C LYS A 570 -8.90 18.53 -35.65
N ASP A 571 -7.69 18.53 -35.12
CA ASP A 571 -6.63 17.58 -35.53
C ASP A 571 -6.47 16.39 -34.58
N PHE A 572 -7.45 16.16 -33.70
CA PHE A 572 -7.44 15.05 -32.74
C PHE A 572 -8.55 14.05 -33.05
N LYS A 573 -8.28 12.75 -32.71
CA LYS A 573 -9.27 11.67 -32.77
C LYS A 573 -9.23 10.85 -31.49
N TRP A 574 -10.39 10.30 -31.12
CA TRP A 574 -10.53 9.34 -30.05
C TRP A 574 -9.97 7.99 -30.45
N HIS A 575 -9.11 7.43 -29.61
CA HIS A 575 -8.59 6.08 -29.62
C HIS A 575 -8.99 5.35 -28.35
N ILE A 576 -9.09 4.03 -28.38
CA ILE A 576 -9.46 3.24 -27.21
C ILE A 576 -8.16 2.79 -26.50
N ALA A 577 -7.91 3.30 -25.28
CA ALA A 577 -6.78 2.85 -24.46
C ALA A 577 -7.16 1.63 -23.62
N PHE A 578 -8.35 1.67 -22.98
CA PHE A 578 -8.87 0.55 -22.19
C PHE A 578 -10.35 0.32 -22.50
N ASN A 579 -10.76 -0.96 -22.50
CA ASN A 579 -12.13 -1.38 -22.51
C ASN A 579 -12.26 -2.65 -21.65
N THR A 580 -12.71 -2.53 -20.43
CA THR A 580 -12.72 -3.64 -19.46
C THR A 580 -13.62 -4.82 -19.84
N ASP A 581 -14.54 -4.62 -20.77
CA ASP A 581 -15.39 -5.68 -21.33
C ASP A 581 -14.69 -6.52 -22.41
N GLU A 582 -13.62 -6.01 -23.02
CA GLU A 582 -12.91 -6.67 -24.12
C GLU A 582 -11.85 -7.68 -23.60
N ASP A 583 -12.33 -8.88 -23.31
CA ASP A 583 -11.50 -9.94 -22.71
C ASP A 583 -10.40 -10.48 -23.64
N ARG A 584 -10.56 -10.32 -24.98
CA ARG A 584 -9.57 -10.78 -25.98
C ARG A 584 -8.26 -10.04 -25.91
N VAL A 585 -8.32 -8.75 -25.62
CA VAL A 585 -7.15 -7.88 -25.42
C VAL A 585 -6.87 -7.60 -23.95
N ASN A 586 -7.41 -8.44 -23.07
CA ASN A 586 -7.26 -8.28 -21.61
C ASN A 586 -7.72 -6.90 -21.06
N GLY A 587 -8.68 -6.27 -21.74
CA GLY A 587 -9.21 -4.95 -21.36
C GLY A 587 -8.29 -3.76 -21.63
N MET A 588 -7.14 -3.93 -22.26
CA MET A 588 -6.16 -2.89 -22.56
C MET A 588 -5.59 -3.02 -23.96
N TYR A 589 -5.20 -1.90 -24.54
CA TYR A 589 -4.50 -1.89 -25.82
C TYR A 589 -3.03 -1.44 -25.61
N PRO A 590 -2.06 -2.04 -26.31
CA PRO A 590 -0.66 -1.70 -26.14
C PRO A 590 -0.41 -0.25 -26.60
N ARG A 591 0.59 0.40 -26.00
CA ARG A 591 1.01 1.75 -26.36
C ARG A 591 1.35 1.84 -27.85
N GLY A 592 0.74 2.81 -28.53
CA GLY A 592 0.89 3.00 -29.97
C GLY A 592 0.05 2.06 -30.84
N GLY A 593 -0.64 1.07 -30.23
CA GLY A 593 -1.57 0.15 -30.87
C GLY A 593 -3.03 0.39 -30.52
N GLU A 594 -3.35 1.53 -29.89
CA GLU A 594 -4.72 1.89 -29.53
C GLU A 594 -5.54 2.14 -30.80
N PRO A 595 -6.62 1.36 -31.03
CA PRO A 595 -7.43 1.50 -32.24
C PRO A 595 -8.16 2.85 -32.25
N VAL A 596 -8.25 3.45 -33.43
CA VAL A 596 -9.10 4.63 -33.66
C VAL A 596 -10.54 4.26 -33.47
N LEU A 597 -11.27 5.02 -32.66
CA LEU A 597 -12.70 4.84 -32.53
C LEU A 597 -13.40 5.19 -33.87
N GLU A 598 -14.24 4.30 -34.41
CA GLU A 598 -14.89 4.50 -35.68
C GLU A 598 -15.90 5.68 -35.62
N ASN A 599 -16.78 5.67 -34.64
CA ASN A 599 -17.72 6.75 -34.38
C ASN A 599 -17.16 7.74 -33.34
N GLN A 600 -16.67 8.89 -33.81
CA GLN A 600 -16.08 9.93 -32.94
C GLN A 600 -17.11 10.73 -32.11
N LYS A 601 -18.41 10.46 -32.25
CA LYS A 601 -19.48 11.21 -31.59
C LYS A 601 -20.15 10.46 -30.46
N SER A 602 -20.16 9.13 -30.52
CA SER A 602 -20.74 8.28 -29.48
C SER A 602 -20.10 6.90 -29.46
N MET A 603 -20.22 6.24 -28.30
CA MET A 603 -19.78 4.86 -28.12
C MET A 603 -20.75 4.12 -27.20
N MET A 604 -21.09 2.88 -27.56
CA MET A 604 -21.81 1.95 -26.70
C MET A 604 -20.88 1.40 -25.62
N ILE A 605 -21.17 1.68 -24.36
CA ILE A 605 -20.44 1.15 -23.21
C ILE A 605 -21.23 -0.02 -22.62
N MET A 606 -20.61 -1.18 -22.60
CA MET A 606 -21.24 -2.41 -22.13
C MET A 606 -21.54 -2.38 -20.64
N ALA A 607 -22.46 -3.25 -20.21
CA ALA A 607 -22.84 -3.39 -18.79
C ALA A 607 -21.62 -3.66 -17.90
N ARG A 608 -21.55 -2.98 -16.75
CA ARG A 608 -20.49 -3.18 -15.77
C ARG A 608 -19.08 -2.97 -16.36
N ALA A 609 -18.90 -1.96 -17.22
CA ALA A 609 -17.63 -1.70 -17.89
C ALA A 609 -17.15 -0.27 -17.71
N ILE A 610 -15.84 -0.11 -17.76
CA ILE A 610 -15.14 1.18 -17.88
C ILE A 610 -14.42 1.19 -19.22
N VAL A 611 -14.55 2.31 -19.94
CA VAL A 611 -13.80 2.55 -21.17
C VAL A 611 -12.99 3.84 -21.00
N VAL A 612 -11.74 3.79 -21.39
CA VAL A 612 -10.84 4.95 -21.43
C VAL A 612 -10.52 5.25 -22.86
N LEU A 613 -10.94 6.43 -23.32
CA LEU A 613 -10.60 6.96 -24.63
C LEU A 613 -9.47 7.97 -24.49
N MET A 614 -8.54 7.94 -25.45
CA MET A 614 -7.41 8.87 -25.55
C MET A 614 -7.54 9.66 -26.84
N GLY A 615 -7.60 10.99 -26.71
CA GLY A 615 -7.61 11.92 -27.84
C GLY A 615 -6.18 12.20 -28.30
N LYS A 616 -5.79 11.60 -29.43
CA LYS A 616 -4.47 11.78 -30.02
C LYS A 616 -4.49 12.69 -31.22
N GLU A 617 -3.41 13.45 -31.40
CA GLU A 617 -3.21 14.26 -32.61
C GLU A 617 -3.00 13.36 -33.83
N VAL A 618 -3.76 13.62 -34.89
CA VAL A 618 -3.62 12.92 -36.17
C VAL A 618 -2.52 13.58 -36.96
N ALA A 619 -1.47 12.84 -37.28
CA ALA A 619 -0.41 13.34 -38.15
C ALA A 619 -1.04 13.94 -39.42
N PRO A 620 -0.69 15.18 -39.82
CA PRO A 620 -1.22 15.77 -41.02
C PRO A 620 -0.89 14.84 -42.21
N LEU A 621 -1.92 14.42 -42.94
CA LEU A 621 -1.74 13.72 -44.20
C LEU A 621 -0.78 14.54 -45.04
N LYS A 622 0.44 14.08 -45.31
CA LYS A 622 1.34 14.66 -46.27
C LYS A 622 0.54 14.77 -47.57
N LYS A 623 0.11 15.99 -47.95
CA LYS A 623 -0.51 16.25 -49.25
C LYS A 623 0.44 15.69 -50.28
N ALA A 624 0.04 14.58 -50.92
CA ALA A 624 0.78 14.06 -52.07
C ALA A 624 0.96 15.23 -53.06
N ALA A 625 2.18 15.67 -53.24
CA ALA A 625 2.51 16.68 -54.21
C ALA A 625 2.02 16.18 -55.56
N ARG A 626 0.98 16.82 -56.11
CA ARG A 626 0.57 16.63 -57.50
C ARG A 626 1.77 17.06 -58.34
N GLY A 627 2.65 16.15 -58.61
CA GLY A 627 3.72 16.31 -59.61
C GLY A 627 3.11 16.46 -60.98
N LYS A 628 3.37 17.60 -61.60
CA LYS A 628 3.15 17.78 -63.01
C LYS A 628 3.99 16.72 -63.76
N ALA A 629 3.31 15.94 -64.56
CA ALA A 629 3.95 15.02 -65.52
C ALA A 629 4.76 15.85 -66.55
N ALA A 630 6.06 15.60 -66.61
CA ALA A 630 6.88 15.83 -67.78
C ALA A 630 7.77 14.58 -67.93
N GLY A 631 7.54 13.88 -69.01
CA GLY A 631 8.18 12.60 -69.28
C GLY A 631 9.65 12.69 -69.66
N LYS A 632 10.34 11.65 -69.36
CA LYS A 632 11.18 10.85 -70.31
C LYS A 632 11.83 9.73 -69.52
N GLY A 633 11.78 8.58 -70.11
CA GLY A 633 12.20 7.34 -69.48
C GLY A 633 13.70 7.16 -69.33
N GLU A 634 14.03 6.27 -68.39
CA GLU A 634 15.13 5.31 -68.54
C GLU A 634 14.96 4.24 -67.48
N ARG A 635 15.10 2.98 -67.89
CA ARG A 635 15.07 1.78 -67.06
C ARG A 635 16.33 1.71 -66.21
N ARG A 636 16.20 1.29 -64.95
CA ARG A 636 17.12 0.33 -64.29
C ARG A 636 16.55 -0.19 -62.97
N GLU A 637 16.44 -1.47 -62.95
CA GLU A 637 16.66 -2.53 -61.96
C GLU A 637 16.31 -2.34 -60.47
N GLU A 638 15.58 -3.33 -60.03
CA GLU A 638 15.11 -3.71 -58.71
C GLU A 638 16.23 -3.79 -57.65
N GLU A 639 15.95 -3.28 -56.48
CA GLU A 639 16.35 -3.89 -55.21
C GLU A 639 15.22 -3.73 -54.20
N ALA A 640 14.77 -4.89 -53.69
CA ALA A 640 13.71 -5.00 -52.71
C ALA A 640 14.23 -4.62 -51.30
N HIS A 641 13.57 -3.68 -50.64
CA HIS A 641 13.65 -3.56 -49.18
C HIS A 641 12.24 -3.56 -48.61
N ASP A 642 12.00 -4.59 -47.81
CA ASP A 642 10.81 -4.79 -46.97
C ASP A 642 10.55 -3.59 -46.07
N THR A 643 9.46 -2.88 -46.30
CA THR A 643 8.89 -1.96 -45.37
C THR A 643 7.64 -2.57 -44.76
N VAL A 644 7.75 -2.88 -43.47
CA VAL A 644 6.64 -3.33 -42.63
C VAL A 644 5.52 -2.30 -42.67
N ARG A 645 4.40 -2.65 -43.24
CA ARG A 645 3.15 -1.88 -43.20
C ARG A 645 2.54 -2.04 -41.81
N GLY A 646 2.46 -0.95 -41.06
CA GLY A 646 1.61 -0.86 -39.88
C GLY A 646 0.14 -1.04 -40.28
N ASN A 647 -0.50 -2.06 -39.77
CA ASN A 647 -1.95 -2.24 -39.91
C ASN A 647 -2.68 -1.24 -39.02
N ASP A 648 -3.35 -0.28 -39.63
CA ASP A 648 -4.39 0.52 -38.96
C ASP A 648 -5.60 -0.39 -38.70
N THR A 649 -5.70 -0.88 -37.46
CA THR A 649 -6.89 -1.64 -37.03
C THR A 649 -7.98 -0.67 -36.60
N VAL A 650 -9.10 -0.68 -37.32
CA VAL A 650 -10.31 0.08 -36.97
C VAL A 650 -11.22 -0.79 -36.08
N TYR A 651 -11.57 -0.29 -34.90
CA TYR A 651 -12.47 -1.00 -33.99
C TYR A 651 -13.94 -0.77 -34.35
N ARG A 652 -14.67 -1.86 -34.60
CA ARG A 652 -16.12 -1.88 -34.67
C ARG A 652 -16.68 -2.38 -33.34
N GLY A 653 -17.35 -1.52 -32.60
CA GLY A 653 -18.05 -1.90 -31.37
C GLY A 653 -19.12 -2.95 -31.66
N PRO A 654 -19.50 -3.78 -30.66
CA PRO A 654 -20.56 -4.77 -30.86
C PRO A 654 -21.86 -4.07 -31.21
N GLN A 655 -22.45 -4.43 -32.37
CA GLN A 655 -23.79 -4.01 -32.71
C GLN A 655 -24.78 -4.69 -31.76
N ALA A 656 -25.71 -3.92 -31.21
CA ALA A 656 -26.82 -4.45 -30.45
C ALA A 656 -27.67 -5.37 -31.37
N GLY A 657 -27.59 -6.68 -31.11
CA GLY A 657 -28.42 -7.64 -31.79
C GLY A 657 -29.87 -7.33 -31.47
N GLY A 658 -30.62 -6.94 -32.53
CA GLY A 658 -32.03 -6.64 -32.39
C GLY A 658 -32.81 -7.85 -31.86
N ILE A 659 -33.40 -7.70 -30.70
CA ILE A 659 -34.36 -8.65 -30.14
C ILE A 659 -35.62 -8.51 -30.97
N ARG A 660 -35.88 -9.48 -31.85
CA ARG A 660 -37.20 -9.63 -32.49
C ARG A 660 -38.21 -10.00 -31.39
N SER A 661 -39.13 -9.10 -31.11
CA SER A 661 -40.32 -9.38 -30.30
C SER A 661 -41.22 -10.35 -31.08
N SER A 662 -41.29 -11.59 -30.65
CA SER A 662 -42.43 -12.49 -31.02
C SER A 662 -43.56 -12.22 -30.01
N SER A 663 -44.59 -11.55 -30.48
CA SER A 663 -45.90 -11.45 -29.80
C SER A 663 -46.54 -12.83 -29.77
N GLY A 664 -46.59 -13.44 -28.61
CA GLY A 664 -47.42 -14.63 -28.31
C GLY A 664 -48.44 -14.25 -27.25
N THR A 665 -49.67 -14.03 -27.70
CA THR A 665 -50.86 -13.90 -26.85
C THR A 665 -51.11 -15.20 -26.08
N GLY A 666 -51.23 -15.11 -24.77
CA GLY A 666 -51.69 -16.21 -23.92
C GLY A 666 -52.21 -15.65 -22.61
N GLN A 667 -53.49 -15.39 -22.56
CA GLN A 667 -54.27 -15.16 -21.33
C GLN A 667 -54.09 -16.35 -20.37
N ASN A 668 -53.84 -16.12 -19.13
CA ASN A 668 -54.62 -16.77 -18.10
C ASN A 668 -54.57 -16.03 -16.74
N THR A 669 -55.73 -15.82 -16.24
CA THR A 669 -56.17 -15.30 -14.96
C THR A 669 -55.83 -16.26 -13.82
N GLY A 670 -55.55 -15.73 -12.64
CA GLY A 670 -55.52 -16.51 -11.40
C GLY A 670 -55.06 -15.70 -10.19
N ALA A 671 -56.01 -15.39 -9.38
CA ALA A 671 -55.96 -14.49 -8.23
C ALA A 671 -55.36 -15.11 -6.96
N LEU A 672 -54.93 -14.20 -6.07
CA LEU A 672 -55.14 -14.15 -4.61
C LEU A 672 -54.28 -14.95 -3.61
N GLN A 673 -53.71 -14.14 -2.71
CA GLN A 673 -53.61 -14.30 -1.24
C GLN A 673 -52.56 -15.26 -0.67
N SER A 674 -51.60 -14.78 0.00
CA SER A 674 -51.48 -14.33 1.41
C SER A 674 -50.01 -14.02 1.72
#